data_bacb2a2b83a025c23375736373eef602
#
_entry.id   bacb2a2b83a025c23375736373eef602
#
_cell.length_a   1.000
_cell.length_b   1.000
_cell.length_c   1.000
_cell.angle_alpha   90.00
_cell.angle_beta   90.00
_cell.angle_gamma   90.00
#
_symmetry.space_group_name_H-M   'P 1'
#
loop_
_entity.id
_entity.type
_entity.pdbx_description
1 polymer ?
#
loop_
_entity_poly.entity_id
_entity_poly.type
_entity_poly.pdbx_seq_one_letter_code
_entity_poly.pdbx_strand_id
1 'polypeptide(L)'
;MALFQKSVLNQYLKDLDKPKVANAYSLFKAHFHNAVIQQHIRDSKEEQYQGEFLIDLFVNVLGYTKNPQPNFNLQTEQKNETDSKKADGAILKDGNVLAVIELKGTNTTDLNTVTPQAFGYKNNQKNCKYVLISNFEKLRFYIDNAIDFEEFNLFTLTENEFTLLYLCLQCENLLSDLPNKIKQASTVKEENITKQLYKDYSDLKRKLFTDIVHLNPQYDKLVLFKKSQKLLDRILFILFAEDRNLIPANTIHTILSEFENLKKLDAYQPLYERFKKHFHYLNVGFKNDAYEVYGYNGGLFAEDEILDNIKISDNLLQNYVPILSKYDYETDVDVNILGHIFEHSLNDIEEIQAELDGKEIDKTKTKRKKDGVFYTPKYITKYIVENTVGALCTEKRNEYGIIADNYTPDKRKAKKKELLEKLDTYQNWLLQITIVDPACGSGAFLNQALDFLIQEHKSIDELRSQLLGHSFVLPDHEIEILENNIFGVDLNEESVEIARLSLWLRTARKGRKLNSLNNNIKCGNSLIDDTSIAGEKAFNWQNEFPTIFEKGGFDVVIGNPPYVGIKNDKKYFEDNYTVFSSGDLYSLFYEKGCKILSKNGYLGFISPSSLFTNIGFTVVRIYLIDNYEIKSLIDLGGNIFNDASVDSGIVVLKNNKKKNYQIFGSQKDFQFKNFSKEYFLKFDNAIFNIYSNILALELSNKLVKDSLLLENYVEFSRGVEFGFKSEFVFDKKVDQNYKPLLCGGNINRYKISFENKFVKFDFTNPSIYKTTAIYEVEKILVRRIGNKIASVFDNQNYYNVCDVYNVINKQIKNCSLKYICLLLNSKLINYYYDIKFKSVKTLFPKIPIQNLKLLPIKQISLSLQQPYIEKAETMLQKNKELQTVKTNVVKLLQSQYSGININTKLSNWNELSFKDFCKELEKQKIKLTISEKAELMQYFEAEQTKANNIQQIIIQTDKEIDQMVYKLYELTDEEIKIIEQEK
;
A
#
# COMPACT_ATOMS: atom_id res chain seq x y z
N MET A 1 -14.28 -9.85 -1.95
CA MET A 1 -13.93 -10.55 -0.68
C MET A 1 -14.74 -9.95 0.42
N ALA A 2 -15.02 -10.74 1.48
CA ALA A 2 -15.72 -10.23 2.65
C ALA A 2 -14.96 -9.02 3.24
N LEU A 3 -15.65 -7.93 3.48
CA LEU A 3 -15.11 -6.72 4.13
C LEU A 3 -14.68 -6.99 5.58
N PHE A 4 -15.14 -8.08 6.16
CA PHE A 4 -15.04 -8.37 7.58
C PHE A 4 -14.47 -9.75 7.86
N GLN A 5 -13.67 -9.85 8.92
CA GLN A 5 -13.21 -11.13 9.44
C GLN A 5 -14.38 -11.90 10.05
N LYS A 6 -14.51 -13.19 9.70
CA LYS A 6 -15.68 -14.01 10.01
C LYS A 6 -15.98 -14.12 11.51
N SER A 7 -14.96 -14.26 12.34
CA SER A 7 -15.13 -14.37 13.80
C SER A 7 -15.57 -13.05 14.46
N VAL A 8 -15.06 -11.89 13.95
CA VAL A 8 -15.51 -10.56 14.39
C VAL A 8 -16.94 -10.33 13.94
N LEU A 9 -17.24 -10.59 12.65
CA LEU A 9 -18.58 -10.46 12.09
C LEU A 9 -19.61 -11.27 12.86
N ASN A 10 -19.32 -12.55 13.16
CA ASN A 10 -20.22 -13.42 13.90
C ASN A 10 -20.56 -12.91 15.32
N GLN A 11 -19.64 -12.17 15.95
CA GLN A 11 -19.93 -11.53 17.24
C GLN A 11 -20.99 -10.44 17.08
N TYR A 12 -20.83 -9.52 16.14
CA TYR A 12 -21.78 -8.44 15.88
C TYR A 12 -23.13 -8.95 15.34
N LEU A 13 -23.14 -10.02 14.54
CA LEU A 13 -24.39 -10.66 14.07
C LEU A 13 -25.20 -11.27 15.24
N LYS A 14 -24.55 -11.79 16.27
CA LYS A 14 -25.23 -12.30 17.49
C LYS A 14 -25.88 -11.20 18.31
N ASP A 15 -25.31 -9.98 18.29
CA ASP A 15 -25.77 -8.83 19.06
C ASP A 15 -26.98 -8.12 18.41
N LEU A 16 -27.34 -8.47 17.17
CA LEU A 16 -28.50 -7.89 16.49
C LEU A 16 -29.82 -8.29 17.15
N ASP A 17 -30.76 -7.34 17.14
CA ASP A 17 -32.16 -7.57 17.57
C ASP A 17 -32.89 -8.49 16.57
N LYS A 18 -32.87 -9.78 16.86
CA LYS A 18 -33.44 -10.82 15.99
C LYS A 18 -34.90 -10.57 15.57
N PRO A 19 -35.84 -10.16 16.46
CA PRO A 19 -37.18 -9.77 16.07
C PRO A 19 -37.24 -8.66 15.02
N LYS A 20 -36.41 -7.61 15.17
CA LYS A 20 -36.34 -6.51 14.18
C LYS A 20 -35.80 -6.99 12.84
N VAL A 21 -34.77 -7.82 12.85
CA VAL A 21 -34.17 -8.41 11.62
C VAL A 21 -35.21 -9.30 10.92
N ALA A 22 -35.91 -10.15 11.64
CA ALA A 22 -36.91 -11.04 11.07
C ALA A 22 -38.09 -10.28 10.45
N ASN A 23 -38.56 -9.20 11.11
CA ASN A 23 -39.58 -8.32 10.55
C ASN A 23 -39.10 -7.62 9.26
N ALA A 24 -37.90 -7.07 9.28
CA ALA A 24 -37.29 -6.44 8.11
C ALA A 24 -37.12 -7.43 6.96
N TYR A 25 -36.69 -8.68 7.27
CA TYR A 25 -36.56 -9.74 6.25
C TYR A 25 -37.93 -10.13 5.65
N SER A 26 -38.96 -10.16 6.46
CA SER A 26 -40.33 -10.43 5.95
C SER A 26 -40.79 -9.35 4.96
N LEU A 27 -40.54 -8.07 5.26
CA LEU A 27 -40.85 -6.95 4.35
C LEU A 27 -39.97 -7.03 3.06
N PHE A 28 -38.69 -7.29 3.24
CA PHE A 28 -37.75 -7.47 2.11
C PHE A 28 -38.22 -8.59 1.19
N LYS A 29 -38.54 -9.76 1.75
CA LYS A 29 -38.95 -10.94 1.00
C LYS A 29 -40.26 -10.71 0.25
N ALA A 30 -41.21 -10.03 0.87
CA ALA A 30 -42.52 -9.72 0.25
C ALA A 30 -42.37 -8.90 -1.03
N HIS A 31 -41.34 -8.07 -1.13
CA HIS A 31 -41.06 -7.26 -2.32
C HIS A 31 -40.02 -7.95 -3.25
N PHE A 32 -38.78 -8.16 -2.78
CA PHE A 32 -37.67 -8.57 -3.64
C PHE A 32 -37.70 -10.06 -4.03
N HIS A 33 -38.43 -10.93 -3.31
CA HIS A 33 -38.58 -12.35 -3.69
C HIS A 33 -39.91 -12.62 -4.40
N ASN A 34 -40.69 -11.58 -4.74
CA ASN A 34 -41.88 -11.72 -5.54
C ASN A 34 -41.55 -11.77 -7.02
N ALA A 35 -41.76 -12.91 -7.66
CA ALA A 35 -41.40 -13.14 -9.06
C ALA A 35 -42.02 -12.12 -10.04
N VAL A 36 -43.25 -11.63 -9.73
CA VAL A 36 -43.94 -10.64 -10.59
C VAL A 36 -43.23 -9.28 -10.46
N ILE A 37 -42.87 -8.88 -9.22
CA ILE A 37 -42.15 -7.64 -8.96
C ILE A 37 -40.76 -7.70 -9.58
N GLN A 38 -40.03 -8.82 -9.43
CA GLN A 38 -38.74 -9.02 -10.05
C GLN A 38 -38.79 -8.83 -11.57
N GLN A 39 -39.84 -9.37 -12.21
CA GLN A 39 -40.00 -9.20 -13.67
C GLN A 39 -40.26 -7.73 -14.01
N HIS A 40 -41.14 -7.06 -13.29
CA HIS A 40 -41.42 -5.63 -13.50
C HIS A 40 -40.15 -4.76 -13.30
N ILE A 41 -39.30 -5.08 -12.30
CA ILE A 41 -38.04 -4.37 -12.10
C ILE A 41 -37.10 -4.57 -13.31
N ARG A 42 -37.00 -5.81 -13.84
CA ARG A 42 -36.18 -6.09 -15.02
C ARG A 42 -36.69 -5.37 -16.28
N ASP A 43 -37.98 -5.22 -16.40
CA ASP A 43 -38.62 -4.56 -17.56
C ASP A 43 -38.62 -3.01 -17.42
N SER A 44 -38.35 -2.47 -16.24
CA SER A 44 -38.33 -1.03 -16.01
C SER A 44 -37.05 -0.37 -16.49
N LYS A 45 -37.18 0.85 -16.99
CA LYS A 45 -35.99 1.70 -17.23
C LYS A 45 -35.40 2.19 -15.93
N GLU A 46 -34.10 2.47 -15.93
CA GLU A 46 -33.36 2.99 -14.77
C GLU A 46 -34.07 4.14 -14.08
N GLU A 47 -34.40 5.19 -14.82
CA GLU A 47 -35.10 6.40 -14.34
C GLU A 47 -36.49 6.15 -13.73
N GLN A 48 -37.17 5.07 -14.12
CA GLN A 48 -38.48 4.73 -13.63
C GLN A 48 -38.48 4.09 -12.25
N TYR A 49 -37.43 3.33 -11.92
CA TYR A 49 -37.39 2.59 -10.65
C TYR A 49 -36.41 3.15 -9.62
N GLN A 50 -35.51 4.06 -9.99
CA GLN A 50 -34.54 4.65 -9.07
C GLN A 50 -35.19 5.21 -7.79
N GLY A 51 -36.23 6.01 -7.93
CA GLY A 51 -36.92 6.64 -6.80
C GLY A 51 -37.62 5.64 -5.91
N GLU A 52 -38.29 4.64 -6.51
CA GLU A 52 -39.01 3.57 -5.82
C GLU A 52 -38.04 2.60 -5.14
N PHE A 53 -36.91 2.24 -5.76
CA PHE A 53 -35.88 1.41 -5.15
C PHE A 53 -35.36 1.97 -3.84
N LEU A 54 -35.15 3.29 -3.78
CA LEU A 54 -34.77 3.97 -2.54
C LEU A 54 -35.87 3.89 -1.47
N ILE A 55 -37.16 3.90 -1.87
CA ILE A 55 -38.27 3.73 -0.94
C ILE A 55 -38.37 2.26 -0.51
N ASP A 56 -38.36 1.33 -1.45
CA ASP A 56 -38.63 -0.08 -1.15
C ASP A 56 -37.53 -0.70 -0.26
N LEU A 57 -36.27 -0.44 -0.55
CA LEU A 57 -35.17 -0.99 0.21
C LEU A 57 -34.81 -0.10 1.42
N PHE A 58 -34.52 1.19 1.20
CA PHE A 58 -33.95 2.02 2.27
C PHE A 58 -34.99 2.52 3.24
N VAL A 59 -36.21 2.95 2.77
CA VAL A 59 -37.24 3.43 3.67
C VAL A 59 -38.01 2.27 4.32
N ASN A 60 -38.61 1.38 3.49
CA ASN A 60 -39.53 0.37 3.97
C ASN A 60 -38.83 -0.77 4.73
N VAL A 61 -37.62 -1.17 4.34
CA VAL A 61 -36.91 -2.31 4.95
C VAL A 61 -35.83 -1.83 5.94
N LEU A 62 -35.05 -0.82 5.56
CA LEU A 62 -33.84 -0.40 6.31
C LEU A 62 -34.10 0.80 7.26
N GLY A 63 -35.27 1.43 7.21
CA GLY A 63 -35.72 2.42 8.19
C GLY A 63 -35.17 3.84 8.00
N TYR A 64 -34.80 4.25 6.79
CA TYR A 64 -34.40 5.62 6.47
C TYR A 64 -35.59 6.54 6.29
N THR A 65 -35.38 7.84 6.51
CA THR A 65 -36.37 8.90 6.25
C THR A 65 -35.93 9.66 4.99
N LYS A 66 -36.78 9.62 3.95
CA LYS A 66 -36.49 10.26 2.66
C LYS A 66 -36.97 11.70 2.62
N ASN A 67 -36.20 12.59 1.98
CA ASN A 67 -36.60 13.96 1.64
C ASN A 67 -37.91 13.90 0.81
N PRO A 68 -38.98 14.73 1.11
CA PRO A 68 -38.95 15.95 1.92
C PRO A 68 -39.43 15.77 3.39
N GLN A 69 -39.48 14.57 3.93
CA GLN A 69 -39.93 14.38 5.31
C GLN A 69 -39.02 15.12 6.33
N PRO A 70 -39.56 15.61 7.47
CA PRO A 70 -38.75 16.23 8.52
C PRO A 70 -37.63 15.30 8.99
N ASN A 71 -36.42 15.87 9.26
CA ASN A 71 -35.24 15.11 9.69
C ASN A 71 -34.80 14.00 8.73
N PHE A 72 -35.01 14.20 7.43
CA PHE A 72 -34.58 13.23 6.44
C PHE A 72 -33.07 12.96 6.50
N ASN A 73 -32.73 11.70 6.26
CA ASN A 73 -31.36 11.20 6.17
C ASN A 73 -31.07 10.42 4.86
N LEU A 74 -32.05 10.42 3.96
CA LEU A 74 -31.93 9.88 2.60
C LEU A 74 -32.41 10.93 1.59
N GLN A 75 -31.59 11.20 0.58
CA GLN A 75 -31.88 12.20 -0.45
C GLN A 75 -31.62 11.61 -1.84
N THR A 76 -32.45 11.98 -2.82
CA THR A 76 -32.24 11.72 -4.25
C THR A 76 -31.40 12.83 -4.88
N GLU A 77 -30.69 12.53 -5.96
CA GLU A 77 -29.97 13.51 -6.79
C GLU A 77 -28.99 14.40 -5.99
N GLN A 78 -28.08 13.79 -5.24
CA GLN A 78 -27.10 14.54 -4.45
C GLN A 78 -26.06 15.21 -5.36
N LYS A 79 -26.03 16.54 -5.39
CA LYS A 79 -25.06 17.32 -6.14
C LYS A 79 -23.66 17.26 -5.49
N ASN A 80 -22.62 17.14 -6.32
CA ASN A 80 -21.24 17.24 -5.85
C ASN A 80 -20.92 18.66 -5.33
N GLU A 81 -19.98 18.74 -4.37
CA GLU A 81 -19.52 20.04 -3.83
C GLU A 81 -18.64 20.79 -4.82
N THR A 82 -17.92 20.09 -5.71
CA THR A 82 -16.86 20.65 -6.55
C THR A 82 -17.20 20.72 -8.04
N ASP A 83 -18.21 19.98 -8.50
CA ASP A 83 -18.67 20.02 -9.90
C ASP A 83 -20.20 19.99 -10.00
N SER A 84 -20.74 19.96 -11.25
CA SER A 84 -22.19 19.97 -11.49
C SER A 84 -22.84 18.59 -11.54
N LYS A 85 -22.06 17.51 -11.35
CA LYS A 85 -22.55 16.14 -11.41
C LYS A 85 -23.34 15.77 -10.16
N LYS A 86 -24.26 14.79 -10.28
CA LYS A 86 -25.12 14.34 -9.21
C LYS A 86 -25.03 12.82 -9.07
N ALA A 87 -24.95 12.32 -7.84
CA ALA A 87 -25.20 10.91 -7.53
C ALA A 87 -26.72 10.67 -7.44
N ASP A 88 -27.18 9.47 -7.77
CA ASP A 88 -28.59 9.11 -7.79
C ASP A 88 -29.23 9.17 -6.40
N GLY A 89 -28.43 8.91 -5.35
CA GLY A 89 -28.87 9.06 -3.97
C GLY A 89 -27.70 9.34 -3.02
N ALA A 90 -28.06 9.81 -1.82
CA ALA A 90 -27.11 9.97 -0.72
C ALA A 90 -27.75 9.71 0.65
N ILE A 91 -26.97 9.13 1.55
CA ILE A 91 -27.32 9.01 2.97
C ILE A 91 -26.60 10.11 3.73
N LEU A 92 -27.37 10.85 4.52
CA LEU A 92 -26.90 12.04 5.24
C LEU A 92 -26.80 11.76 6.75
N LYS A 93 -25.78 12.31 7.37
CA LYS A 93 -25.62 12.40 8.82
C LYS A 93 -25.31 13.84 9.20
N ASP A 94 -26.14 14.43 10.05
CA ASP A 94 -25.98 15.83 10.52
C ASP A 94 -25.81 16.83 9.35
N GLY A 95 -26.55 16.59 8.24
CA GLY A 95 -26.50 17.42 7.03
C GLY A 95 -25.29 17.15 6.10
N ASN A 96 -24.35 16.29 6.48
CA ASN A 96 -23.21 15.91 5.66
C ASN A 96 -23.44 14.56 4.96
N VAL A 97 -22.92 14.40 3.75
CA VAL A 97 -23.01 13.14 3.01
C VAL A 97 -22.11 12.09 3.66
N LEU A 98 -22.72 11.02 4.18
CA LEU A 98 -22.04 9.87 4.77
C LEU A 98 -21.83 8.75 3.74
N ALA A 99 -22.81 8.54 2.85
CA ALA A 99 -22.75 7.57 1.77
C ALA A 99 -23.32 8.14 0.48
N VAL A 100 -22.74 7.73 -0.65
CA VAL A 100 -23.30 7.96 -2.00
C VAL A 100 -23.88 6.66 -2.55
N ILE A 101 -24.97 6.77 -3.29
CA ILE A 101 -25.69 5.66 -3.94
C ILE A 101 -25.70 5.94 -5.43
N GLU A 102 -25.21 4.98 -6.21
CA GLU A 102 -25.27 5.00 -7.67
C GLU A 102 -26.11 3.83 -8.15
N LEU A 103 -27.09 4.11 -8.99
CA LEU A 103 -28.08 3.16 -9.45
C LEU A 103 -27.97 2.99 -10.98
N LYS A 104 -28.15 1.78 -11.44
CA LYS A 104 -28.22 1.44 -12.86
C LYS A 104 -29.37 0.48 -13.13
N GLY A 105 -29.84 0.43 -14.36
CA GLY A 105 -30.83 -0.57 -14.75
C GLY A 105 -30.26 -1.99 -14.68
N THR A 106 -31.13 -2.99 -14.55
CA THR A 106 -30.75 -4.42 -14.49
C THR A 106 -29.96 -4.92 -15.70
N ASN A 107 -30.01 -4.20 -16.82
CA ASN A 107 -29.19 -4.43 -18.01
C ASN A 107 -27.70 -4.12 -17.80
N THR A 108 -27.32 -3.42 -16.75
CA THR A 108 -25.93 -3.19 -16.35
C THR A 108 -25.48 -4.34 -15.46
N THR A 109 -25.06 -5.45 -16.03
CA THR A 109 -24.69 -6.67 -15.28
C THR A 109 -23.32 -6.60 -14.64
N ASP A 110 -22.37 -5.85 -15.23
CA ASP A 110 -21.03 -5.62 -14.67
C ASP A 110 -20.97 -4.29 -13.91
N LEU A 111 -21.11 -4.36 -12.57
CA LEU A 111 -21.01 -3.20 -11.68
C LEU A 111 -19.58 -2.63 -11.55
N ASN A 112 -18.54 -3.33 -12.05
CA ASN A 112 -17.18 -2.78 -12.06
C ASN A 112 -17.10 -1.56 -12.99
N THR A 113 -17.88 -1.51 -14.05
CA THR A 113 -17.93 -0.38 -15.00
C THR A 113 -18.49 0.89 -14.36
N VAL A 114 -19.32 0.74 -13.32
CA VAL A 114 -19.99 1.84 -12.58
C VAL A 114 -19.13 2.34 -11.42
N THR A 115 -18.26 1.48 -10.88
CA THR A 115 -17.43 1.78 -9.69
C THR A 115 -16.64 3.09 -9.82
N PRO A 116 -15.95 3.41 -10.95
CA PRO A 116 -15.21 4.67 -11.09
C PRO A 116 -16.11 5.91 -10.96
N GLN A 117 -17.34 5.85 -11.49
CA GLN A 117 -18.32 6.94 -11.41
C GLN A 117 -18.77 7.16 -9.97
N ALA A 118 -19.18 6.09 -9.27
CA ALA A 118 -19.66 6.15 -7.89
C ALA A 118 -18.58 6.68 -6.93
N PHE A 119 -17.34 6.22 -7.09
CA PHE A 119 -16.20 6.74 -6.32
C PHE A 119 -15.82 8.17 -6.70
N GLY A 120 -16.07 8.58 -7.95
CA GLY A 120 -16.00 9.99 -8.36
C GLY A 120 -16.93 10.87 -7.52
N TYR A 121 -18.18 10.43 -7.28
CA TYR A 121 -19.12 11.16 -6.41
C TYR A 121 -18.66 11.17 -4.96
N LYS A 122 -18.27 10.01 -4.39
CA LYS A 122 -17.73 9.92 -3.02
C LYS A 122 -16.63 10.95 -2.78
N ASN A 123 -15.68 11.03 -3.70
CA ASN A 123 -14.49 11.87 -3.56
C ASN A 123 -14.78 13.38 -3.70
N ASN A 124 -15.93 13.73 -4.31
CA ASN A 124 -16.44 15.10 -4.40
C ASN A 124 -17.39 15.47 -3.25
N GLN A 125 -17.50 14.64 -2.21
CA GLN A 125 -18.26 14.87 -1.00
C GLN A 125 -17.34 14.86 0.23
N LYS A 126 -17.40 15.90 1.04
CA LYS A 126 -16.56 16.01 2.23
C LYS A 126 -16.97 14.98 3.29
N ASN A 127 -16.01 14.18 3.77
CA ASN A 127 -16.23 13.14 4.79
C ASN A 127 -17.10 11.94 4.38
N CYS A 128 -17.40 11.75 3.10
CA CYS A 128 -18.12 10.57 2.62
C CYS A 128 -17.26 9.30 2.76
N LYS A 129 -17.80 8.26 3.42
CA LYS A 129 -17.08 7.01 3.71
C LYS A 129 -17.58 5.83 2.91
N TYR A 130 -18.87 5.78 2.65
CA TYR A 130 -19.51 4.62 2.07
C TYR A 130 -19.93 4.85 0.63
N VAL A 131 -19.85 3.81 -0.18
CA VAL A 131 -20.37 3.79 -1.54
C VAL A 131 -21.28 2.59 -1.73
N LEU A 132 -22.45 2.83 -2.28
CA LEU A 132 -23.39 1.78 -2.67
C LEU A 132 -23.58 1.85 -4.18
N ILE A 133 -23.49 0.71 -4.83
CA ILE A 133 -23.74 0.58 -6.27
C ILE A 133 -24.76 -0.53 -6.46
N SER A 134 -25.84 -0.27 -7.18
CA SER A 134 -26.85 -1.28 -7.45
C SER A 134 -27.36 -1.21 -8.87
N ASN A 135 -27.68 -2.38 -9.44
CA ASN A 135 -28.48 -2.51 -10.64
C ASN A 135 -29.89 -3.04 -10.33
N PHE A 136 -30.40 -2.81 -9.11
CA PHE A 136 -31.67 -3.26 -8.57
C PHE A 136 -31.75 -4.78 -8.30
N GLU A 137 -30.99 -5.63 -8.97
CA GLU A 137 -30.84 -7.06 -8.71
C GLU A 137 -29.63 -7.34 -7.80
N LYS A 138 -28.49 -6.70 -8.07
CA LYS A 138 -27.27 -6.79 -7.26
C LYS A 138 -27.01 -5.46 -6.56
N LEU A 139 -26.54 -5.54 -5.33
CA LEU A 139 -26.11 -4.39 -4.55
C LEU A 139 -24.73 -4.63 -3.97
N ARG A 140 -23.82 -3.70 -4.21
CA ARG A 140 -22.48 -3.67 -3.62
C ARG A 140 -22.34 -2.58 -2.58
N PHE A 141 -21.72 -2.93 -1.47
CA PHE A 141 -21.43 -2.03 -0.37
C PHE A 141 -19.93 -1.93 -0.15
N TYR A 142 -19.39 -0.73 -0.21
CA TYR A 142 -17.97 -0.42 -0.06
C TYR A 142 -17.74 0.48 1.16
N ILE A 143 -16.55 0.32 1.79
CA ILE A 143 -16.05 1.16 2.88
C ILE A 143 -14.69 1.74 2.49
N ASP A 144 -14.62 3.06 2.32
CA ASP A 144 -13.46 3.89 1.99
C ASP A 144 -12.81 3.65 0.62
N ASN A 145 -12.57 2.43 0.19
CA ASN A 145 -11.88 2.09 -1.06
C ASN A 145 -12.77 1.31 -2.03
N ALA A 146 -12.39 1.30 -3.31
CA ALA A 146 -13.13 0.65 -4.41
C ALA A 146 -12.80 -0.85 -4.59
N ILE A 147 -11.97 -1.44 -3.72
CA ILE A 147 -11.40 -2.77 -3.93
C ILE A 147 -12.17 -3.83 -3.19
N ASP A 148 -12.48 -3.57 -1.90
CA ASP A 148 -13.19 -4.51 -1.04
C ASP A 148 -14.65 -4.10 -0.89
N PHE A 149 -15.53 -5.05 -1.11
CA PHE A 149 -16.97 -4.84 -1.02
C PHE A 149 -17.71 -6.11 -0.58
N GLU A 150 -18.89 -5.94 0.01
CA GLU A 150 -19.89 -7.00 0.10
C GLU A 150 -20.86 -6.88 -1.07
N GLU A 151 -21.17 -8.00 -1.72
CA GLU A 151 -22.16 -8.06 -2.81
C GLU A 151 -23.36 -8.91 -2.39
N PHE A 152 -24.54 -8.40 -2.63
CA PHE A 152 -25.81 -9.03 -2.29
C PHE A 152 -26.66 -9.17 -3.57
N ASN A 153 -27.15 -10.39 -3.86
CA ASN A 153 -28.18 -10.56 -4.89
C ASN A 153 -29.56 -10.42 -4.23
N LEU A 154 -30.22 -9.28 -4.43
CA LEU A 154 -31.48 -8.96 -3.74
C LEU A 154 -32.63 -9.91 -4.12
N PHE A 155 -32.59 -10.54 -5.28
CA PHE A 155 -33.67 -11.41 -5.76
C PHE A 155 -33.59 -12.83 -5.21
N THR A 156 -32.42 -13.23 -4.68
CA THR A 156 -32.19 -14.60 -4.16
C THR A 156 -31.61 -14.63 -2.74
N LEU A 157 -31.51 -13.46 -2.09
CA LEU A 157 -30.83 -13.28 -0.80
C LEU A 157 -31.43 -14.17 0.30
N THR A 158 -30.63 -15.03 0.90
CA THR A 158 -31.03 -15.87 2.02
C THR A 158 -31.17 -15.04 3.32
N GLU A 159 -31.82 -15.58 4.34
CA GLU A 159 -32.00 -14.91 5.63
C GLU A 159 -30.65 -14.57 6.30
N ASN A 160 -29.67 -15.45 6.18
CA ASN A 160 -28.32 -15.20 6.72
C ASN A 160 -27.62 -14.06 6.00
N GLU A 161 -27.67 -14.02 4.67
CA GLU A 161 -27.11 -12.95 3.85
C GLU A 161 -27.85 -11.62 4.08
N PHE A 162 -29.19 -11.68 4.25
CA PHE A 162 -29.97 -10.50 4.63
C PHE A 162 -29.56 -9.95 5.99
N THR A 163 -29.25 -10.82 6.95
CA THR A 163 -28.80 -10.39 8.28
C THR A 163 -27.47 -9.59 8.17
N LEU A 164 -26.57 -9.98 7.27
CA LEU A 164 -25.36 -9.22 6.96
C LEU A 164 -25.69 -7.88 6.26
N LEU A 165 -26.57 -7.88 5.26
CA LEU A 165 -27.03 -6.65 4.61
C LEU A 165 -27.65 -5.69 5.63
N TYR A 166 -28.48 -6.19 6.52
CA TYR A 166 -29.13 -5.40 7.59
C TYR A 166 -28.09 -4.84 8.58
N LEU A 167 -27.10 -5.64 8.98
CA LEU A 167 -26.00 -5.18 9.82
C LEU A 167 -25.25 -4.01 9.17
N CYS A 168 -24.98 -4.09 7.87
CA CYS A 168 -24.23 -3.07 7.13
C CYS A 168 -25.07 -1.80 6.85
N LEU A 169 -26.34 -1.96 6.44
CA LEU A 169 -27.08 -0.90 5.78
C LEU A 169 -28.29 -0.38 6.57
N GLN A 170 -28.70 -1.03 7.66
CA GLN A 170 -29.79 -0.51 8.50
C GLN A 170 -29.44 0.90 8.99
N CYS A 171 -30.42 1.79 9.01
CA CYS A 171 -30.25 3.23 9.24
C CYS A 171 -29.40 3.56 10.47
N GLU A 172 -29.76 3.04 11.65
CA GLU A 172 -29.04 3.31 12.89
C GLU A 172 -27.61 2.75 12.86
N ASN A 173 -27.41 1.57 12.28
CA ASN A 173 -26.10 0.93 12.14
C ASN A 173 -25.15 1.76 11.27
N LEU A 174 -25.61 2.19 10.09
CA LEU A 174 -24.77 2.97 9.17
C LEU A 174 -24.49 4.37 9.73
N LEU A 175 -25.51 5.04 10.28
CA LEU A 175 -25.34 6.37 10.89
C LEU A 175 -24.46 6.35 12.15
N SER A 176 -24.39 5.22 12.87
CA SER A 176 -23.46 5.04 14.01
C SER A 176 -22.04 4.67 13.60
N ASP A 177 -21.76 4.56 12.28
CA ASP A 177 -20.47 4.13 11.70
C ASP A 177 -20.11 2.67 12.09
N LEU A 178 -21.13 1.83 12.35
CA LEU A 178 -20.93 0.45 12.80
C LEU A 178 -20.15 -0.42 11.79
N PRO A 179 -20.44 -0.41 10.47
CA PRO A 179 -19.68 -1.20 9.51
C PRO A 179 -18.20 -0.86 9.49
N ASN A 180 -17.84 0.41 9.58
CA ASN A 180 -16.44 0.84 9.65
C ASN A 180 -15.77 0.38 10.95
N LYS A 181 -16.49 0.42 12.08
CA LYS A 181 -15.98 -0.12 13.36
C LYS A 181 -15.70 -1.62 13.27
N ILE A 182 -16.59 -2.39 12.63
CA ILE A 182 -16.40 -3.83 12.42
C ILE A 182 -15.17 -4.09 11.53
N LYS A 183 -15.00 -3.32 10.45
CA LYS A 183 -13.82 -3.39 9.57
C LYS A 183 -12.54 -3.11 10.34
N GLN A 184 -12.51 -2.05 11.14
CA GLN A 184 -11.35 -1.72 11.99
C GLN A 184 -11.06 -2.81 13.01
N ALA A 185 -12.09 -3.34 13.69
CA ALA A 185 -11.96 -4.44 14.65
C ALA A 185 -11.44 -5.72 13.97
N SER A 186 -11.90 -6.01 12.74
CA SER A 186 -11.42 -7.13 11.93
C SER A 186 -9.93 -7.01 11.61
N THR A 187 -9.49 -5.83 11.16
CA THR A 187 -8.07 -5.56 10.87
C THR A 187 -7.19 -5.70 12.12
N VAL A 188 -7.61 -5.11 13.25
CA VAL A 188 -6.86 -5.22 14.51
C VAL A 188 -6.80 -6.66 15.01
N LYS A 189 -7.89 -7.41 14.90
CA LYS A 189 -7.92 -8.82 15.32
C LYS A 189 -7.00 -9.68 14.44
N GLU A 190 -7.05 -9.51 13.13
CA GLU A 190 -6.17 -10.22 12.18
C GLU A 190 -4.69 -9.95 12.46
N GLU A 191 -4.31 -8.69 12.70
CA GLU A 191 -2.94 -8.33 13.08
C GLU A 191 -2.51 -8.97 14.40
N ASN A 192 -3.37 -8.99 15.41
CA ASN A 192 -3.06 -9.57 16.71
C ASN A 192 -2.90 -11.09 16.64
N ILE A 193 -3.80 -11.78 15.94
CA ILE A 193 -3.72 -13.22 15.71
C ILE A 193 -2.44 -13.56 14.96
N THR A 194 -2.15 -12.84 13.87
CA THR A 194 -0.92 -13.02 13.08
C THR A 194 0.34 -12.87 13.94
N LYS A 195 0.42 -11.83 14.75
CA LYS A 195 1.56 -11.58 15.66
C LYS A 195 1.71 -12.69 16.71
N GLN A 196 0.60 -13.13 17.31
CA GLN A 196 0.64 -14.15 18.34
C GLN A 196 0.96 -15.53 17.76
N LEU A 197 0.33 -15.92 16.66
CA LEU A 197 0.61 -17.17 15.97
C LEU A 197 2.08 -17.22 15.49
N TYR A 198 2.60 -16.13 14.95
CA TYR A 198 4.01 -16.02 14.58
C TYR A 198 4.92 -16.25 15.79
N LYS A 199 4.63 -15.62 16.93
CA LYS A 199 5.43 -15.80 18.16
C LYS A 199 5.45 -17.25 18.61
N ASP A 200 4.27 -17.90 18.65
CA ASP A 200 4.14 -19.29 19.13
C ASP A 200 4.80 -20.26 18.13
N TYR A 201 4.65 -20.02 16.83
CA TYR A 201 5.32 -20.79 15.77
C TYR A 201 6.85 -20.64 15.83
N SER A 202 7.37 -19.43 15.94
CA SER A 202 8.82 -19.17 16.02
C SER A 202 9.43 -19.76 17.29
N ASP A 203 8.72 -19.76 18.42
CA ASP A 203 9.18 -20.37 19.66
C ASP A 203 9.27 -21.90 19.54
N LEU A 204 8.23 -22.53 18.96
CA LEU A 204 8.28 -23.96 18.64
C LEU A 204 9.41 -24.29 17.66
N LYS A 205 9.56 -23.53 16.58
CA LYS A 205 10.61 -23.75 15.57
C LYS A 205 12.01 -23.74 16.17
N ARG A 206 12.31 -22.72 16.97
CA ARG A 206 13.63 -22.58 17.62
C ARG A 206 13.91 -23.74 18.60
N LYS A 207 12.93 -24.11 19.42
CA LYS A 207 13.07 -25.21 20.38
C LYS A 207 13.18 -26.56 19.67
N LEU A 208 12.39 -26.78 18.62
CA LEU A 208 12.45 -28.00 17.81
C LEU A 208 13.83 -28.14 17.16
N PHE A 209 14.34 -27.08 16.55
CA PHE A 209 15.67 -27.10 15.93
C PHE A 209 16.77 -27.39 16.96
N THR A 210 16.75 -26.74 18.13
CA THR A 210 17.74 -26.96 19.20
C THR A 210 17.69 -28.42 19.70
N ASP A 211 16.50 -28.96 19.89
CA ASP A 211 16.30 -30.37 20.34
C ASP A 211 16.81 -31.38 19.29
N ILE A 212 16.42 -31.15 18.01
CA ILE A 212 16.86 -32.02 16.91
C ILE A 212 18.37 -32.02 16.75
N VAL A 213 19.02 -30.85 16.81
CA VAL A 213 20.50 -30.76 16.72
C VAL A 213 21.18 -31.49 17.90
N HIS A 214 20.63 -31.31 19.09
CA HIS A 214 21.17 -31.97 20.28
C HIS A 214 21.05 -33.50 20.22
N LEU A 215 19.92 -34.01 19.73
CA LEU A 215 19.64 -35.47 19.71
C LEU A 215 20.21 -36.20 18.49
N ASN A 216 20.63 -35.45 17.44
CA ASN A 216 21.10 -36.03 16.17
C ASN A 216 22.41 -35.39 15.69
N PRO A 217 23.52 -35.48 16.50
CA PRO A 217 24.79 -34.82 16.19
C PRO A 217 25.51 -35.36 14.95
N GLN A 218 25.05 -36.46 14.39
CA GLN A 218 25.61 -37.10 13.19
C GLN A 218 25.25 -36.36 11.88
N TYR A 219 24.22 -35.51 11.91
CA TYR A 219 23.78 -34.75 10.72
C TYR A 219 24.26 -33.32 10.76
N ASP A 220 24.45 -32.72 9.59
CA ASP A 220 24.74 -31.31 9.44
C ASP A 220 23.61 -30.44 9.97
N LYS A 221 23.95 -29.34 10.68
CA LYS A 221 22.97 -28.45 11.30
C LYS A 221 22.04 -27.75 10.30
N LEU A 222 22.54 -27.37 9.12
CA LEU A 222 21.73 -26.72 8.09
C LEU A 222 20.71 -27.71 7.51
N VAL A 223 21.12 -28.97 7.32
CA VAL A 223 20.22 -30.06 6.91
C VAL A 223 19.12 -30.24 7.97
N LEU A 224 19.51 -30.35 9.25
CA LEU A 224 18.54 -30.47 10.35
C LEU A 224 17.59 -29.26 10.46
N PHE A 225 18.07 -28.07 10.14
CA PHE A 225 17.21 -26.89 10.09
C PHE A 225 16.11 -27.04 9.02
N LYS A 226 16.47 -27.44 7.80
CA LYS A 226 15.51 -27.69 6.71
C LYS A 226 14.51 -28.79 7.09
N LYS A 227 14.95 -29.84 7.80
CA LYS A 227 14.07 -30.91 8.27
C LYS A 227 13.11 -30.45 9.39
N SER A 228 13.56 -29.57 10.28
CA SER A 228 12.69 -28.95 11.28
C SER A 228 11.58 -28.11 10.64
N GLN A 229 11.90 -27.36 9.58
CA GLN A 229 10.91 -26.60 8.80
C GLN A 229 9.89 -27.55 8.16
N LYS A 230 10.33 -28.57 7.44
CA LYS A 230 9.44 -29.56 6.79
C LYS A 230 8.51 -30.26 7.81
N LEU A 231 9.00 -30.53 9.00
CA LEU A 231 8.16 -31.10 10.07
C LEU A 231 7.06 -30.11 10.52
N LEU A 232 7.41 -28.84 10.69
CA LEU A 232 6.44 -27.80 11.04
C LEU A 232 5.39 -27.61 9.95
N ASP A 233 5.78 -27.67 8.68
CA ASP A 233 4.86 -27.59 7.56
C ASP A 233 3.87 -28.75 7.54
N ARG A 234 4.32 -29.99 7.87
CA ARG A 234 3.45 -31.15 8.06
C ARG A 234 2.46 -30.96 9.21
N ILE A 235 2.90 -30.38 10.34
CA ILE A 235 2.03 -30.10 11.49
C ILE A 235 1.00 -29.00 11.12
N LEU A 236 1.43 -27.91 10.48
CA LEU A 236 0.52 -26.86 10.02
C LEU A 236 -0.54 -27.42 9.05
N PHE A 237 -0.15 -28.29 8.11
CA PHE A 237 -1.11 -28.92 7.22
C PHE A 237 -2.17 -29.71 7.99
N ILE A 238 -1.79 -30.47 9.02
CA ILE A 238 -2.75 -31.23 9.85
C ILE A 238 -3.73 -30.26 10.51
N LEU A 239 -3.25 -29.17 11.11
CA LEU A 239 -4.09 -28.16 11.78
C LEU A 239 -5.09 -27.50 10.82
N PHE A 240 -4.62 -27.11 9.64
CA PHE A 240 -5.51 -26.58 8.60
C PHE A 240 -6.50 -27.62 8.07
N ALA A 241 -6.05 -28.88 7.93
CA ALA A 241 -6.86 -29.96 7.38
C ALA A 241 -7.96 -30.42 8.35
N GLU A 242 -7.66 -30.47 9.65
CA GLU A 242 -8.65 -30.86 10.66
C GLU A 242 -9.76 -29.82 10.82
N ASP A 243 -9.44 -28.52 10.83
CA ASP A 243 -10.44 -27.46 10.97
C ASP A 243 -11.33 -27.33 9.72
N ARG A 244 -10.82 -27.71 8.55
CA ARG A 244 -11.56 -27.71 7.27
C ARG A 244 -12.26 -29.05 6.97
N ASN A 245 -12.33 -29.96 7.93
CA ASN A 245 -12.94 -31.28 7.78
C ASN A 245 -12.34 -32.14 6.64
N LEU A 246 -11.08 -31.90 6.25
CA LEU A 246 -10.36 -32.72 5.28
C LEU A 246 -9.88 -34.04 5.89
N ILE A 247 -9.55 -34.01 7.18
CA ILE A 247 -9.19 -35.14 8.02
C ILE A 247 -10.10 -35.13 9.26
N PRO A 248 -10.11 -36.22 10.08
CA PRO A 248 -10.88 -36.23 11.32
C PRO A 248 -10.52 -35.04 12.21
N ALA A 249 -11.55 -34.42 12.80
CA ALA A 249 -11.37 -33.31 13.74
C ALA A 249 -10.56 -33.76 14.97
N ASN A 250 -9.75 -32.83 15.51
CA ASN A 250 -8.89 -33.07 16.67
C ASN A 250 -7.83 -34.19 16.45
N THR A 251 -7.30 -34.31 15.22
CA THR A 251 -6.25 -35.30 14.88
C THR A 251 -5.01 -35.11 15.74
N ILE A 252 -4.54 -33.88 15.99
CA ILE A 252 -3.41 -33.62 16.90
C ILE A 252 -3.69 -34.13 18.31
N HIS A 253 -4.89 -33.88 18.84
CA HIS A 253 -5.29 -34.34 20.15
C HIS A 253 -5.37 -35.88 20.20
N THR A 254 -5.83 -36.53 19.13
CA THR A 254 -5.88 -37.99 18.97
C THR A 254 -4.47 -38.57 19.03
N ILE A 255 -3.49 -38.02 18.31
CA ILE A 255 -2.09 -38.46 18.33
C ILE A 255 -1.52 -38.41 19.76
N LEU A 256 -1.77 -37.34 20.49
CA LEU A 256 -1.30 -37.16 21.86
C LEU A 256 -2.00 -38.14 22.83
N SER A 257 -3.30 -38.37 22.68
CA SER A 257 -4.09 -39.30 23.49
C SER A 257 -3.64 -40.75 23.25
N GLU A 258 -3.37 -41.11 22.00
CA GLU A 258 -2.83 -42.46 21.67
C GLU A 258 -1.47 -42.68 22.34
N PHE A 259 -0.59 -41.66 22.32
CA PHE A 259 0.70 -41.74 23.01
C PHE A 259 0.55 -41.96 24.51
N GLU A 260 -0.30 -41.18 25.17
CA GLU A 260 -0.56 -41.33 26.61
C GLU A 260 -1.18 -42.67 26.96
N ASN A 261 -2.06 -43.23 26.12
CA ASN A 261 -2.66 -44.55 26.31
C ASN A 261 -1.62 -45.67 26.17
N LEU A 262 -0.75 -45.60 25.18
CA LEU A 262 0.34 -46.57 25.03
C LEU A 262 1.27 -46.57 26.24
N LYS A 263 1.57 -45.37 26.76
CA LYS A 263 2.38 -45.25 27.98
C LYS A 263 1.74 -45.87 29.21
N LYS A 264 0.41 -45.68 29.36
CA LYS A 264 -0.36 -46.34 30.45
C LYS A 264 -0.43 -47.85 30.33
N LEU A 265 -0.38 -48.37 29.10
CA LEU A 265 -0.41 -49.83 28.81
C LEU A 265 0.99 -50.49 28.84
N ASP A 266 2.02 -49.76 29.30
CA ASP A 266 3.41 -50.20 29.30
C ASP A 266 3.94 -50.58 27.91
N ALA A 267 3.38 -49.98 26.88
CA ALA A 267 3.72 -50.15 25.46
C ALA A 267 4.35 -48.86 24.89
N TYR A 268 5.27 -48.27 25.65
CA TYR A 268 5.88 -47.01 25.30
C TYR A 268 6.49 -47.01 23.88
N GLN A 269 6.15 -45.99 23.09
CA GLN A 269 6.79 -45.64 21.82
C GLN A 269 7.00 -44.13 21.80
N PRO A 270 8.13 -43.62 21.26
CA PRO A 270 8.34 -42.16 21.13
C PRO A 270 7.17 -41.48 20.46
N LEU A 271 6.78 -40.28 20.96
CA LEU A 271 5.65 -39.52 20.41
C LEU A 271 5.84 -39.23 18.91
N TYR A 272 7.08 -38.98 18.48
CA TYR A 272 7.37 -38.73 17.08
C TYR A 272 7.03 -39.92 16.17
N GLU A 273 7.15 -41.16 16.65
CA GLU A 273 6.71 -42.35 15.88
C GLU A 273 5.18 -42.33 15.61
N ARG A 274 4.40 -41.78 16.56
CA ARG A 274 2.95 -41.57 16.35
C ARG A 274 2.69 -40.53 15.26
N PHE A 275 3.41 -39.41 15.27
CA PHE A 275 3.34 -38.42 14.19
C PHE A 275 3.71 -38.99 12.84
N LYS A 276 4.82 -39.75 12.75
CA LYS A 276 5.25 -40.43 11.50
C LYS A 276 4.17 -41.37 10.96
N LYS A 277 3.50 -42.13 11.85
CA LYS A 277 2.39 -43.00 11.46
C LYS A 277 1.24 -42.23 10.83
N HIS A 278 0.88 -41.08 11.38
CA HIS A 278 -0.17 -40.22 10.80
C HIS A 278 0.29 -39.52 9.52
N PHE A 279 1.55 -39.12 9.41
CA PHE A 279 2.13 -38.63 8.15
C PHE A 279 2.07 -39.70 7.06
N HIS A 280 2.33 -40.97 7.40
CA HIS A 280 2.17 -42.06 6.47
C HIS A 280 0.71 -42.24 6.05
N TYR A 281 -0.25 -42.11 6.97
CA TYR A 281 -1.69 -42.14 6.62
C TYR A 281 -2.04 -41.01 5.66
N LEU A 282 -1.52 -39.81 5.86
CA LEU A 282 -1.72 -38.68 4.97
C LEU A 282 -1.04 -38.87 3.61
N ASN A 283 0.03 -39.69 3.54
CA ASN A 283 0.69 -40.00 2.27
C ASN A 283 -0.09 -41.03 1.44
N VAL A 284 -0.49 -42.16 2.04
CA VAL A 284 -1.04 -43.32 1.29
C VAL A 284 -2.53 -43.54 1.50
N GLY A 285 -3.10 -42.95 2.53
CA GLY A 285 -4.47 -43.20 2.99
C GLY A 285 -4.51 -44.29 4.09
N PHE A 286 -5.57 -44.22 4.92
CA PHE A 286 -5.84 -45.19 5.97
C PHE A 286 -7.33 -45.23 6.25
N LYS A 287 -7.86 -46.45 6.47
CA LYS A 287 -9.25 -46.69 6.86
C LYS A 287 -9.35 -47.82 7.88
N ASN A 288 -10.08 -47.55 8.95
CA ASN A 288 -10.50 -48.59 9.90
C ASN A 288 -11.97 -48.35 10.30
N ASP A 289 -12.47 -49.13 11.26
CA ASP A 289 -13.87 -48.99 11.73
C ASP A 289 -14.16 -47.66 12.46
N ALA A 290 -13.14 -46.99 12.97
CA ALA A 290 -13.28 -45.75 13.75
C ALA A 290 -13.17 -44.48 12.90
N TYR A 291 -12.29 -44.46 11.92
CA TYR A 291 -12.08 -43.24 11.06
C TYR A 291 -11.39 -43.58 9.73
N GLU A 292 -11.54 -42.68 8.81
CA GLU A 292 -10.91 -42.73 7.47
C GLU A 292 -10.07 -41.48 7.22
N VAL A 293 -8.81 -41.67 6.80
CA VAL A 293 -7.90 -40.63 6.33
C VAL A 293 -7.61 -40.88 4.87
N TYR A 294 -7.88 -39.87 4.02
CA TYR A 294 -7.54 -39.98 2.60
C TYR A 294 -6.05 -39.70 2.37
N GLY A 295 -5.44 -40.37 1.40
CA GLY A 295 -4.06 -40.10 1.01
C GLY A 295 -3.96 -38.82 0.16
N TYR A 296 -3.22 -37.84 0.65
CA TYR A 296 -3.03 -36.56 -0.03
C TYR A 296 -1.78 -36.51 -0.93
N ASN A 297 -0.76 -37.35 -0.68
CA ASN A 297 0.41 -37.65 -1.53
C ASN A 297 0.93 -36.50 -2.43
N GLY A 298 1.16 -35.30 -1.89
CA GLY A 298 1.62 -34.12 -2.63
C GLY A 298 3.11 -33.82 -2.49
N GLY A 299 3.93 -34.75 -2.08
CA GLY A 299 5.36 -34.54 -1.81
C GLY A 299 5.66 -34.06 -0.38
N LEU A 300 4.76 -33.32 0.27
CA LEU A 300 4.93 -32.91 1.67
C LEU A 300 5.07 -34.09 2.65
N PHE A 301 4.24 -35.12 2.46
CA PHE A 301 4.22 -36.34 3.29
C PHE A 301 5.02 -37.51 2.71
N ALA A 302 5.70 -37.31 1.58
CA ALA A 302 6.58 -38.33 1.02
C ALA A 302 7.67 -38.69 2.02
N GLU A 303 8.13 -39.98 1.96
CA GLU A 303 9.23 -40.46 2.79
C GLU A 303 10.46 -39.58 2.67
N ASP A 304 11.11 -39.32 3.80
CA ASP A 304 12.29 -38.49 3.91
C ASP A 304 13.33 -39.18 4.80
N GLU A 305 14.37 -39.74 4.17
CA GLU A 305 15.36 -40.58 4.83
C GLU A 305 15.95 -39.97 6.11
N ILE A 306 16.15 -38.67 6.13
CA ILE A 306 16.69 -37.98 7.31
C ILE A 306 15.58 -37.67 8.31
N LEU A 307 14.51 -37.01 7.85
CA LEU A 307 13.40 -36.61 8.71
C LEU A 307 12.75 -37.81 9.43
N ASP A 308 12.59 -38.92 8.73
CA ASP A 308 11.94 -40.12 9.27
C ASP A 308 12.84 -40.89 10.25
N ASN A 309 14.15 -40.61 10.29
CA ASN A 309 15.13 -41.28 11.17
C ASN A 309 15.70 -40.41 12.31
N ILE A 310 15.37 -39.12 12.36
CA ILE A 310 15.79 -38.22 13.47
C ILE A 310 15.04 -38.55 14.76
N LYS A 311 15.70 -38.25 15.89
CA LYS A 311 15.10 -38.30 17.22
C LYS A 311 14.63 -36.93 17.64
N ILE A 312 13.46 -36.87 18.28
CA ILE A 312 12.83 -35.67 18.81
C ILE A 312 12.29 -35.99 20.20
N SER A 313 12.46 -35.08 21.17
CA SER A 313 11.98 -35.31 22.52
C SER A 313 10.45 -35.24 22.63
N ASP A 314 9.87 -36.23 23.35
CA ASP A 314 8.41 -36.29 23.55
C ASP A 314 7.88 -35.05 24.24
N ASN A 315 8.57 -34.55 25.28
CA ASN A 315 8.20 -33.38 26.04
C ASN A 315 8.05 -32.12 25.17
N LEU A 316 8.90 -31.99 24.14
CA LEU A 316 8.82 -30.86 23.23
C LEU A 316 7.53 -30.90 22.41
N LEU A 317 7.28 -32.04 21.74
CA LEU A 317 6.08 -32.18 20.91
C LEU A 317 4.81 -32.11 21.75
N GLN A 318 4.80 -32.71 22.95
CA GLN A 318 3.64 -32.73 23.84
C GLN A 318 3.26 -31.35 24.39
N ASN A 319 4.25 -30.49 24.66
CA ASN A 319 4.01 -29.19 25.27
C ASN A 319 3.77 -28.06 24.26
N TYR A 320 4.38 -28.11 23.05
CA TYR A 320 4.37 -26.98 22.12
C TYR A 320 3.45 -27.17 20.92
N VAL A 321 3.24 -28.37 20.40
CA VAL A 321 2.32 -28.60 19.28
C VAL A 321 0.87 -28.20 19.64
N PRO A 322 0.34 -28.51 20.84
CA PRO A 322 -1.02 -28.10 21.22
C PRO A 322 -1.21 -26.59 21.37
N ILE A 323 -0.15 -25.80 21.46
CA ILE A 323 -0.25 -24.33 21.48
C ILE A 323 -0.76 -23.84 20.13
N LEU A 324 -0.27 -24.45 19.04
CA LEU A 324 -0.71 -24.11 17.69
C LEU A 324 -2.14 -24.57 17.40
N SER A 325 -2.63 -25.68 18.02
CA SER A 325 -4.00 -26.17 17.84
C SER A 325 -5.07 -25.32 18.54
N LYS A 326 -4.69 -24.23 19.25
CA LYS A 326 -5.63 -23.28 19.85
C LYS A 326 -6.20 -22.27 18.86
N TYR A 327 -5.59 -22.13 17.70
CA TYR A 327 -6.02 -21.21 16.65
C TYR A 327 -7.07 -21.88 15.77
N ASP A 328 -8.03 -21.11 15.29
CA ASP A 328 -9.03 -21.57 14.32
C ASP A 328 -8.51 -21.32 12.90
N TYR A 329 -8.11 -22.37 12.22
CA TYR A 329 -7.54 -22.33 10.87
C TYR A 329 -8.62 -22.29 9.75
N GLU A 330 -9.89 -22.28 10.10
CA GLU A 330 -10.99 -22.04 9.17
C GLU A 330 -11.39 -20.56 9.13
N THR A 331 -11.48 -19.93 10.33
CA THR A 331 -12.07 -18.58 10.44
C THR A 331 -11.08 -17.48 10.82
N ASP A 332 -10.06 -17.79 11.63
CA ASP A 332 -9.13 -16.78 12.18
C ASP A 332 -7.78 -16.76 11.47
N VAL A 333 -7.33 -17.89 10.91
CA VAL A 333 -6.04 -18.01 10.23
C VAL A 333 -6.25 -18.27 8.75
N ASP A 334 -6.21 -17.21 7.93
CA ASP A 334 -6.19 -17.36 6.46
C ASP A 334 -4.82 -17.91 6.01
N VAL A 335 -4.81 -18.64 4.91
CA VAL A 335 -3.60 -19.14 4.23
C VAL A 335 -2.58 -18.02 3.96
N ASN A 336 -3.04 -16.79 3.76
CA ASN A 336 -2.18 -15.62 3.59
C ASN A 336 -1.35 -15.28 4.84
N ILE A 337 -1.81 -15.64 6.04
CA ILE A 337 -1.07 -15.45 7.30
C ILE A 337 0.18 -16.32 7.34
N LEU A 338 0.18 -17.48 6.68
CA LEU A 338 1.37 -18.31 6.54
C LEU A 338 2.50 -17.56 5.81
N GLY A 339 2.17 -16.73 4.83
CA GLY A 339 3.13 -15.86 4.16
C GLY A 339 3.83 -14.90 5.11
N HIS A 340 3.08 -14.29 6.04
CA HIS A 340 3.63 -13.43 7.08
C HIS A 340 4.54 -14.18 8.07
N ILE A 341 4.13 -15.38 8.51
CA ILE A 341 4.92 -16.23 9.41
C ILE A 341 6.27 -16.54 8.76
N PHE A 342 6.24 -16.88 7.49
CA PHE A 342 7.44 -17.23 6.75
C PHE A 342 8.39 -16.05 6.51
N GLU A 343 7.87 -14.90 6.09
CA GLU A 343 8.67 -13.69 5.89
C GLU A 343 9.51 -13.34 7.13
N HIS A 344 8.92 -13.51 8.30
CA HIS A 344 9.63 -13.34 9.56
C HIS A 344 10.66 -14.45 9.85
N SER A 345 10.41 -15.69 9.39
CA SER A 345 11.31 -16.82 9.62
C SER A 345 12.61 -16.77 8.80
N LEU A 346 12.67 -15.97 7.73
CA LEU A 346 13.90 -15.72 6.96
C LEU A 346 15.01 -15.09 7.81
N ASN A 347 14.66 -14.32 8.83
CA ASN A 347 15.64 -13.75 9.75
C ASN A 347 16.27 -14.83 10.64
N ASP A 348 15.50 -15.85 11.04
CA ASP A 348 15.97 -16.95 11.87
C ASP A 348 17.05 -17.78 11.15
N ILE A 349 16.93 -17.93 9.83
CA ILE A 349 17.91 -18.62 8.98
C ILE A 349 19.25 -17.87 8.98
N GLU A 350 19.20 -16.55 8.84
CA GLU A 350 20.42 -15.72 8.87
C GLU A 350 21.10 -15.76 10.24
N GLU A 351 20.32 -15.78 11.33
CA GLU A 351 20.83 -15.92 12.69
C GLU A 351 21.55 -17.26 12.86
N ILE A 352 20.93 -18.35 12.46
CA ILE A 352 21.52 -19.69 12.58
C ILE A 352 22.77 -19.82 11.71
N GLN A 353 22.73 -19.31 10.47
CA GLN A 353 23.86 -19.40 9.55
C GLN A 353 25.05 -18.55 10.01
N ALA A 354 24.81 -17.37 10.58
CA ALA A 354 25.86 -16.52 11.12
C ALA A 354 26.44 -17.08 12.43
N GLU A 355 25.61 -17.72 13.29
CA GLU A 355 26.10 -18.47 14.46
C GLU A 355 27.00 -19.64 14.03
N LEU A 356 26.64 -20.37 12.95
CA LEU A 356 27.44 -21.44 12.38
C LEU A 356 28.77 -20.91 11.81
N ASP A 357 28.77 -19.73 11.18
CA ASP A 357 29.94 -19.08 10.58
C ASP A 357 30.78 -18.32 11.64
N GLY A 358 30.36 -18.25 12.91
CA GLY A 358 31.01 -17.49 13.97
C GLY A 358 31.01 -15.96 13.75
N LYS A 359 30.01 -15.43 13.03
CA LYS A 359 29.90 -14.00 12.73
C LYS A 359 28.85 -13.33 13.63
N GLU A 360 29.19 -12.17 14.18
CA GLU A 360 28.18 -11.33 14.86
C GLU A 360 27.20 -10.72 13.85
N ILE A 361 25.90 -10.78 14.16
CA ILE A 361 24.84 -10.23 13.33
C ILE A 361 24.55 -8.78 13.73
N ASP A 362 24.61 -7.90 12.76
CA ASP A 362 24.08 -6.55 12.88
C ASP A 362 22.54 -6.61 12.77
N LYS A 363 21.85 -6.67 13.91
CA LYS A 363 20.37 -6.72 14.00
C LYS A 363 19.66 -5.56 13.28
N THR A 364 20.38 -4.50 12.90
CA THR A 364 19.83 -3.39 12.11
C THR A 364 19.79 -3.68 10.61
N LYS A 365 20.47 -4.73 10.15
CA LYS A 365 20.62 -5.12 8.73
C LYS A 365 20.15 -6.56 8.48
N THR A 366 18.94 -6.89 8.88
CA THR A 366 18.38 -8.25 8.70
C THR A 366 18.33 -8.66 7.22
N LYS A 367 18.37 -9.98 6.95
CA LYS A 367 18.33 -10.59 5.60
C LYS A 367 17.11 -10.12 4.83
N ARG A 368 15.95 -10.03 5.49
CA ARG A 368 14.70 -9.47 4.96
C ARG A 368 14.89 -8.07 4.36
N LYS A 369 15.60 -7.17 5.08
CA LYS A 369 15.91 -5.82 4.57
C LYS A 369 16.97 -5.83 3.49
N LYS A 370 17.90 -6.79 3.54
CA LYS A 370 18.95 -6.95 2.51
C LYS A 370 18.38 -7.52 1.22
N ASP A 371 17.45 -8.45 1.32
CA ASP A 371 16.83 -9.14 0.17
C ASP A 371 15.57 -8.42 -0.34
N GLY A 372 15.10 -7.38 0.36
CA GLY A 372 13.96 -6.56 -0.05
C GLY A 372 12.62 -7.30 -0.08
N VAL A 373 12.47 -8.32 0.77
CA VAL A 373 11.25 -9.16 0.84
C VAL A 373 10.19 -8.48 1.71
N PHE A 374 9.03 -8.20 1.13
CA PHE A 374 7.89 -7.59 1.82
C PHE A 374 6.59 -8.27 1.40
N TYR A 375 5.78 -8.67 2.37
CA TYR A 375 4.45 -9.21 2.10
C TYR A 375 3.54 -8.16 1.46
N THR A 376 2.93 -8.52 0.34
CA THR A 376 2.04 -7.61 -0.39
C THR A 376 0.61 -7.72 0.13
N PRO A 377 0.01 -6.61 0.62
CA PRO A 377 -1.38 -6.60 1.08
C PRO A 377 -2.37 -7.12 0.04
N LYS A 378 -3.38 -7.87 0.48
CA LYS A 378 -4.36 -8.56 -0.35
C LYS A 378 -5.09 -7.66 -1.34
N TYR A 379 -5.43 -6.43 -0.96
CA TYR A 379 -6.08 -5.48 -1.87
C TYR A 379 -5.21 -5.10 -3.07
N ILE A 380 -3.88 -5.12 -2.92
CA ILE A 380 -2.93 -4.83 -4.00
C ILE A 380 -2.81 -6.04 -4.94
N THR A 381 -2.64 -7.25 -4.40
CA THR A 381 -2.60 -8.47 -5.23
C THR A 381 -3.89 -8.63 -6.02
N LYS A 382 -5.04 -8.36 -5.39
CA LYS A 382 -6.35 -8.37 -6.03
C LYS A 382 -6.42 -7.36 -7.17
N TYR A 383 -6.06 -6.10 -6.92
CA TYR A 383 -6.07 -5.06 -7.96
C TYR A 383 -5.20 -5.45 -9.16
N ILE A 384 -3.98 -5.94 -8.92
CA ILE A 384 -3.07 -6.33 -10.00
C ILE A 384 -3.63 -7.52 -10.79
N VAL A 385 -4.16 -8.55 -10.13
CA VAL A 385 -4.76 -9.72 -10.79
C VAL A 385 -5.98 -9.33 -11.61
N GLU A 386 -6.89 -8.52 -11.07
CA GLU A 386 -8.08 -8.04 -11.79
C GLU A 386 -7.74 -7.19 -13.02
N ASN A 387 -6.67 -6.40 -12.97
CA ASN A 387 -6.25 -5.54 -14.07
C ASN A 387 -5.23 -6.20 -15.03
N THR A 388 -4.87 -7.44 -14.80
CA THR A 388 -4.03 -8.26 -15.69
C THR A 388 -4.78 -9.51 -16.16
N VAL A 389 -4.96 -10.51 -15.30
CA VAL A 389 -5.73 -11.73 -15.61
C VAL A 389 -7.19 -11.38 -15.97
N GLY A 390 -7.83 -10.55 -15.14
CA GLY A 390 -9.22 -10.11 -15.36
C GLY A 390 -9.38 -9.29 -16.65
N ALA A 391 -8.42 -8.43 -16.97
CA ALA A 391 -8.43 -7.68 -18.23
C ALA A 391 -8.34 -8.63 -19.44
N LEU A 392 -7.46 -9.64 -19.35
CA LEU A 392 -7.31 -10.66 -20.41
C LEU A 392 -8.58 -11.49 -20.56
N CYS A 393 -9.22 -11.92 -19.47
CA CYS A 393 -10.49 -12.62 -19.46
C CYS A 393 -11.61 -11.77 -20.08
N THR A 394 -11.68 -10.48 -19.75
CA THR A 394 -12.66 -9.55 -20.32
C THR A 394 -12.48 -9.40 -21.84
N GLU A 395 -11.25 -9.26 -22.31
CA GLU A 395 -10.96 -9.20 -23.74
C GLU A 395 -11.45 -10.48 -24.47
N LYS A 396 -11.20 -11.65 -23.88
CA LYS A 396 -11.60 -12.94 -24.47
C LYS A 396 -13.11 -13.17 -24.43
N ARG A 397 -13.79 -12.78 -23.33
CA ARG A 397 -15.26 -12.80 -23.28
C ARG A 397 -15.87 -11.95 -24.40
N ASN A 398 -15.33 -10.76 -24.62
CA ASN A 398 -15.76 -9.89 -25.71
C ASN A 398 -15.47 -10.49 -27.08
N GLU A 399 -14.30 -11.10 -27.29
CA GLU A 399 -13.92 -11.77 -28.55
C GLU A 399 -14.88 -12.91 -28.89
N TYR A 400 -15.28 -13.74 -27.93
CA TYR A 400 -16.22 -14.83 -28.10
C TYR A 400 -17.68 -14.39 -28.05
N GLY A 401 -17.96 -13.11 -27.79
CA GLY A 401 -19.31 -12.59 -27.71
C GLY A 401 -20.13 -13.19 -26.57
N ILE A 402 -19.48 -13.43 -25.41
CA ILE A 402 -20.14 -13.89 -24.19
C ILE A 402 -20.69 -12.68 -23.45
N ILE A 403 -21.98 -12.46 -23.58
CA ILE A 403 -22.77 -11.41 -22.93
C ILE A 403 -23.76 -12.11 -22.01
N ALA A 404 -23.66 -11.85 -20.70
CA ALA A 404 -24.42 -12.57 -19.67
C ALA A 404 -25.94 -12.57 -19.92
N ASP A 405 -26.49 -11.45 -20.37
CA ASP A 405 -27.93 -11.28 -20.66
C ASP A 405 -28.48 -12.21 -21.77
N ASN A 406 -27.60 -12.79 -22.57
CA ASN A 406 -27.99 -13.74 -23.61
C ASN A 406 -28.23 -15.15 -23.06
N TYR A 407 -27.86 -15.45 -21.80
CA TYR A 407 -27.91 -16.79 -21.24
C TYR A 407 -29.18 -17.03 -20.42
N THR A 408 -30.33 -16.91 -21.09
CA THR A 408 -31.65 -17.10 -20.48
C THR A 408 -32.33 -18.40 -20.97
N PRO A 409 -33.20 -19.03 -20.14
CA PRO A 409 -33.77 -20.35 -20.46
C PRO A 409 -34.83 -20.35 -21.60
N ASP A 410 -35.31 -19.19 -22.02
CA ASP A 410 -36.29 -19.00 -23.11
C ASP A 410 -35.71 -19.17 -24.52
N LYS A 411 -34.38 -19.27 -24.66
CA LYS A 411 -33.74 -19.37 -26.00
C LYS A 411 -34.11 -20.65 -26.74
N ARG A 412 -34.24 -20.57 -28.05
CA ARG A 412 -34.47 -21.74 -28.94
C ARG A 412 -33.28 -22.72 -28.84
N LYS A 413 -33.56 -24.03 -29.01
CA LYS A 413 -32.57 -25.13 -28.88
C LYS A 413 -31.27 -24.91 -29.67
N ALA A 414 -31.36 -24.43 -30.89
CA ALA A 414 -30.20 -24.13 -31.74
C ALA A 414 -29.34 -22.99 -31.12
N LYS A 415 -29.98 -21.93 -30.58
CA LYS A 415 -29.28 -20.81 -29.95
C LYS A 415 -28.66 -21.22 -28.62
N LYS A 416 -29.34 -22.07 -27.83
CA LYS A 416 -28.74 -22.64 -26.61
C LYS A 416 -27.47 -23.43 -26.91
N LYS A 417 -27.47 -24.25 -27.99
CA LYS A 417 -26.28 -25.02 -28.39
C LYS A 417 -25.11 -24.08 -28.75
N GLU A 418 -25.37 -23.06 -29.56
CA GLU A 418 -24.35 -22.04 -29.92
C GLU A 418 -23.75 -21.34 -28.67
N LEU A 419 -24.62 -20.95 -27.72
CA LEU A 419 -24.20 -20.29 -26.52
C LEU A 419 -23.38 -21.23 -25.60
N LEU A 420 -23.75 -22.51 -25.51
CA LEU A 420 -22.97 -23.50 -24.77
C LEU A 420 -21.58 -23.70 -25.39
N GLU A 421 -21.51 -23.84 -26.73
CA GLU A 421 -20.23 -23.98 -27.45
C GLU A 421 -19.29 -22.77 -27.19
N LYS A 422 -19.84 -21.55 -27.05
CA LYS A 422 -19.07 -20.37 -26.68
C LYS A 422 -18.50 -20.49 -25.24
N LEU A 423 -19.33 -20.94 -24.29
CA LEU A 423 -18.87 -21.15 -22.91
C LEU A 423 -17.78 -22.24 -22.84
N ASP A 424 -17.99 -23.35 -23.58
CA ASP A 424 -17.01 -24.45 -23.62
C ASP A 424 -15.67 -23.99 -24.24
N THR A 425 -15.73 -23.21 -25.33
CA THR A 425 -14.53 -22.62 -25.94
C THR A 425 -13.78 -21.71 -24.99
N TYR A 426 -14.50 -20.85 -24.24
CA TYR A 426 -13.90 -19.95 -23.28
C TYR A 426 -13.34 -20.69 -22.07
N GLN A 427 -14.04 -21.70 -21.56
CA GLN A 427 -13.56 -22.53 -20.46
C GLN A 427 -12.29 -23.29 -20.83
N ASN A 428 -12.23 -23.87 -22.03
CA ASN A 428 -11.03 -24.52 -22.54
C ASN A 428 -9.85 -23.54 -22.68
N TRP A 429 -10.12 -22.30 -23.11
CA TRP A 429 -9.10 -21.27 -23.16
C TRP A 429 -8.62 -20.86 -21.75
N LEU A 430 -9.53 -20.72 -20.77
CA LEU A 430 -9.16 -20.42 -19.37
C LEU A 430 -8.19 -21.45 -18.79
N LEU A 431 -8.36 -22.72 -19.11
CA LEU A 431 -7.45 -23.79 -18.66
C LEU A 431 -6.08 -23.80 -19.36
N GLN A 432 -5.86 -22.90 -20.35
CA GLN A 432 -4.60 -22.82 -21.09
C GLN A 432 -3.79 -21.55 -20.83
N ILE A 433 -4.39 -20.53 -20.20
CA ILE A 433 -3.66 -19.31 -19.87
C ILE A 433 -2.58 -19.60 -18.82
N THR A 434 -1.45 -18.91 -18.94
CA THR A 434 -0.28 -19.12 -18.08
C THR A 434 0.04 -17.85 -17.32
N ILE A 435 0.09 -17.94 -15.98
CA ILE A 435 0.30 -16.82 -15.06
C ILE A 435 1.56 -17.12 -14.24
N VAL A 436 2.53 -16.21 -14.24
CA VAL A 436 3.77 -16.42 -13.48
C VAL A 436 4.08 -15.22 -12.58
N ASP A 437 4.61 -15.54 -11.40
CA ASP A 437 5.31 -14.59 -10.53
C ASP A 437 6.80 -14.94 -10.51
N PRO A 438 7.69 -14.08 -11.08
CA PRO A 438 9.12 -14.37 -11.18
C PRO A 438 9.89 -14.12 -9.86
N ALA A 439 9.24 -13.65 -8.82
CA ALA A 439 9.76 -13.47 -7.46
C ALA A 439 8.66 -13.79 -6.44
N CYS A 440 8.13 -15.02 -6.50
CA CYS A 440 6.82 -15.35 -5.94
C CYS A 440 6.77 -15.35 -4.40
N GLY A 441 7.91 -15.37 -3.71
CA GLY A 441 7.93 -15.43 -2.25
C GLY A 441 7.07 -16.58 -1.73
N SER A 442 6.21 -16.29 -0.76
CA SER A 442 5.24 -17.24 -0.19
C SER A 442 3.99 -17.49 -1.05
N GLY A 443 3.93 -16.94 -2.28
CA GLY A 443 2.84 -17.20 -3.23
C GLY A 443 1.60 -16.30 -3.11
N ALA A 444 1.71 -15.10 -2.53
CA ALA A 444 0.56 -14.21 -2.33
C ALA A 444 -0.17 -13.86 -3.65
N PHE A 445 0.57 -13.52 -4.72
CA PHE A 445 0.01 -13.27 -6.05
C PHE A 445 -0.55 -14.52 -6.70
N LEU A 446 0.12 -15.65 -6.50
CA LEU A 446 -0.30 -16.94 -7.07
C LEU A 446 -1.63 -17.40 -6.46
N ASN A 447 -1.79 -17.29 -5.14
CA ASN A 447 -3.06 -17.58 -4.47
C ASN A 447 -4.18 -16.65 -4.93
N GLN A 448 -3.90 -15.36 -5.15
CA GLN A 448 -4.89 -14.42 -5.64
C GLN A 448 -5.31 -14.71 -7.09
N ALA A 449 -4.35 -15.11 -7.94
CA ALA A 449 -4.63 -15.52 -9.33
C ALA A 449 -5.48 -16.81 -9.36
N LEU A 450 -5.15 -17.79 -8.50
CA LEU A 450 -5.94 -18.99 -8.31
C LEU A 450 -7.39 -18.69 -7.90
N ASP A 451 -7.56 -17.84 -6.89
CA ASP A 451 -8.90 -17.41 -6.42
C ASP A 451 -9.70 -16.76 -7.56
N PHE A 452 -9.05 -15.90 -8.35
CA PHE A 452 -9.68 -15.24 -9.48
C PHE A 452 -10.16 -16.26 -10.54
N LEU A 453 -9.29 -17.19 -10.93
CA LEU A 453 -9.65 -18.21 -11.92
C LEU A 453 -10.76 -19.14 -11.44
N ILE A 454 -10.75 -19.54 -10.15
CA ILE A 454 -11.85 -20.31 -9.56
C ILE A 454 -13.19 -19.56 -9.70
N GLN A 455 -13.21 -18.25 -9.39
CA GLN A 455 -14.42 -17.45 -9.53
C GLN A 455 -14.85 -17.30 -10.98
N GLU A 456 -13.89 -17.15 -11.91
CA GLU A 456 -14.17 -17.03 -13.33
C GLU A 456 -14.80 -18.33 -13.89
N HIS A 457 -14.30 -19.52 -13.50
CA HIS A 457 -14.93 -20.81 -13.83
C HIS A 457 -16.34 -20.94 -13.24
N LYS A 458 -16.55 -20.56 -11.99
CA LYS A 458 -17.89 -20.53 -11.37
C LYS A 458 -18.87 -19.64 -12.13
N SER A 459 -18.42 -18.47 -12.57
CA SER A 459 -19.24 -17.56 -13.38
C SER A 459 -19.70 -18.19 -14.70
N ILE A 460 -18.83 -18.98 -15.36
CA ILE A 460 -19.21 -19.73 -16.59
C ILE A 460 -20.28 -20.77 -16.27
N ASP A 461 -20.09 -21.52 -15.18
CA ASP A 461 -21.03 -22.57 -14.76
C ASP A 461 -22.38 -21.97 -14.35
N GLU A 462 -22.41 -20.79 -13.72
CA GLU A 462 -23.64 -20.05 -13.42
C GLU A 462 -24.37 -19.69 -14.73
N LEU A 463 -23.67 -19.13 -15.74
CA LEU A 463 -24.27 -18.81 -17.05
C LEU A 463 -24.81 -20.07 -17.72
N ARG A 464 -24.10 -21.20 -17.61
CA ARG A 464 -24.54 -22.49 -18.13
C ARG A 464 -25.84 -22.97 -17.47
N SER A 465 -25.89 -22.87 -16.12
CA SER A 465 -27.07 -23.23 -15.32
C SER A 465 -28.29 -22.34 -15.65
N GLN A 466 -28.08 -21.04 -15.78
CA GLN A 466 -29.11 -20.08 -16.17
C GLN A 466 -29.68 -20.44 -17.56
N LEU A 467 -28.83 -20.68 -18.57
CA LEU A 467 -29.23 -21.02 -19.92
C LEU A 467 -30.05 -22.33 -19.99
N LEU A 468 -29.74 -23.29 -19.14
CA LEU A 468 -30.37 -24.60 -19.15
C LEU A 468 -31.61 -24.68 -18.24
N GLY A 469 -31.76 -23.73 -17.30
CA GLY A 469 -32.90 -23.64 -16.41
C GLY A 469 -32.91 -24.65 -15.26
N HIS A 470 -31.76 -25.27 -14.95
CA HIS A 470 -31.57 -26.18 -13.83
C HIS A 470 -30.15 -26.15 -13.32
N SER A 471 -29.95 -26.37 -12.00
CA SER A 471 -28.61 -26.44 -11.40
C SER A 471 -27.91 -27.76 -11.75
N PHE A 472 -26.62 -27.64 -12.02
CA PHE A 472 -25.71 -28.77 -12.18
C PHE A 472 -24.84 -28.94 -10.93
N VAL A 473 -24.33 -30.17 -10.74
CA VAL A 473 -23.15 -30.35 -9.91
C VAL A 473 -21.99 -29.73 -10.67
N LEU A 474 -21.49 -28.62 -10.18
CA LEU A 474 -20.42 -27.86 -10.83
C LEU A 474 -19.14 -28.69 -10.87
N PRO A 475 -18.46 -28.82 -12.01
CA PRO A 475 -17.15 -29.43 -12.08
C PRO A 475 -16.16 -28.65 -11.21
N ASP A 476 -15.18 -29.37 -10.69
CA ASP A 476 -14.16 -28.78 -9.87
C ASP A 476 -12.86 -28.65 -10.68
N HIS A 477 -12.56 -27.42 -11.05
CA HIS A 477 -11.40 -27.10 -11.91
C HIS A 477 -10.15 -26.68 -11.10
N GLU A 478 -10.16 -26.72 -9.77
CA GLU A 478 -9.08 -26.20 -8.94
C GLU A 478 -7.72 -26.88 -9.22
N ILE A 479 -7.73 -28.18 -9.49
CA ILE A 479 -6.51 -28.93 -9.82
C ILE A 479 -5.99 -28.55 -11.19
N GLU A 480 -6.88 -28.53 -12.17
CA GLU A 480 -6.52 -28.19 -13.55
C GLU A 480 -5.94 -26.76 -13.63
N ILE A 481 -6.51 -25.84 -12.85
CA ILE A 481 -5.99 -24.47 -12.71
C ILE A 481 -4.58 -24.49 -12.10
N LEU A 482 -4.35 -25.26 -11.01
CA LEU A 482 -3.04 -25.37 -10.41
C LEU A 482 -1.98 -25.96 -11.33
N GLU A 483 -2.35 -27.00 -12.09
CA GLU A 483 -1.42 -27.70 -12.99
C GLU A 483 -1.10 -26.87 -14.24
N ASN A 484 -2.08 -26.17 -14.78
CA ASN A 484 -1.97 -25.58 -16.11
C ASN A 484 -1.74 -24.06 -16.11
N ASN A 485 -2.20 -23.36 -15.05
CA ASN A 485 -2.28 -21.89 -15.11
C ASN A 485 -1.31 -21.17 -14.16
N ILE A 486 -0.90 -21.79 -13.02
CA ILE A 486 -0.20 -21.09 -11.95
C ILE A 486 1.27 -21.50 -11.92
N PHE A 487 2.18 -20.51 -12.10
CA PHE A 487 3.62 -20.71 -12.14
C PHE A 487 4.33 -19.69 -11.23
N GLY A 488 5.47 -20.10 -10.65
CA GLY A 488 6.24 -19.21 -9.79
C GLY A 488 7.71 -19.56 -9.78
N VAL A 489 8.56 -18.57 -9.57
CA VAL A 489 10.00 -18.75 -9.36
C VAL A 489 10.43 -17.90 -8.19
N ASP A 490 11.21 -18.47 -7.28
CA ASP A 490 11.87 -17.70 -6.22
C ASP A 490 13.31 -18.19 -6.01
N LEU A 491 14.17 -17.28 -5.59
CA LEU A 491 15.57 -17.60 -5.28
C LEU A 491 15.71 -18.48 -4.03
N ASN A 492 14.77 -18.33 -3.10
CA ASN A 492 14.78 -18.98 -1.81
C ASN A 492 13.93 -20.28 -1.85
N GLU A 493 14.55 -21.41 -1.52
CA GLU A 493 13.91 -22.73 -1.49
C GLU A 493 12.77 -22.81 -0.49
N GLU A 494 12.94 -22.20 0.69
CA GLU A 494 11.91 -22.19 1.73
C GLU A 494 10.67 -21.39 1.27
N SER A 495 10.87 -20.28 0.54
CA SER A 495 9.77 -19.52 -0.09
C SER A 495 8.97 -20.40 -1.04
N VAL A 496 9.66 -21.16 -1.88
CA VAL A 496 9.06 -22.09 -2.85
C VAL A 496 8.21 -23.17 -2.14
N GLU A 497 8.73 -23.78 -1.07
CA GLU A 497 7.98 -24.80 -0.32
C GLU A 497 6.73 -24.23 0.33
N ILE A 498 6.79 -23.02 0.85
CA ILE A 498 5.60 -22.34 1.43
C ILE A 498 4.60 -21.91 0.37
N ALA A 499 5.06 -21.42 -0.78
CA ALA A 499 4.17 -21.16 -1.89
C ALA A 499 3.40 -22.40 -2.32
N ARG A 500 4.08 -23.55 -2.41
CA ARG A 500 3.46 -24.85 -2.67
C ARG A 500 2.46 -25.25 -1.57
N LEU A 501 2.86 -25.13 -0.30
CA LEU A 501 1.99 -25.44 0.84
C LEU A 501 0.73 -24.57 0.83
N SER A 502 0.87 -23.28 0.59
CA SER A 502 -0.26 -22.33 0.56
C SER A 502 -1.26 -22.67 -0.53
N LEU A 503 -0.78 -23.03 -1.72
CA LEU A 503 -1.61 -23.47 -2.84
C LEU A 503 -2.30 -24.83 -2.56
N TRP A 504 -1.60 -25.78 -1.94
CA TRP A 504 -2.20 -27.05 -1.52
C TRP A 504 -3.31 -26.86 -0.48
N LEU A 505 -3.06 -26.07 0.55
CA LEU A 505 -4.07 -25.79 1.58
C LEU A 505 -5.31 -25.08 1.00
N ARG A 506 -5.14 -24.31 -0.06
CA ARG A 506 -6.25 -23.62 -0.73
C ARG A 506 -7.14 -24.56 -1.53
N THR A 507 -6.56 -25.62 -2.11
CA THR A 507 -7.23 -26.54 -3.03
C THR A 507 -7.46 -27.93 -2.47
N ALA A 508 -7.00 -28.22 -1.24
CA ALA A 508 -7.19 -29.51 -0.60
C ALA A 508 -8.68 -29.81 -0.39
N ARG A 509 -9.10 -31.01 -0.80
CA ARG A 509 -10.47 -31.53 -0.65
C ARG A 509 -10.46 -32.97 -0.20
N LYS A 510 -11.49 -33.33 0.56
CA LYS A 510 -11.65 -34.72 1.06
C LYS A 510 -11.69 -35.74 -0.09
N GLY A 511 -10.87 -36.78 0.01
CA GLY A 511 -10.80 -37.82 -0.98
C GLY A 511 -9.99 -37.53 -2.24
N ARG A 512 -9.27 -36.39 -2.30
CA ARG A 512 -8.50 -35.97 -3.45
C ARG A 512 -7.00 -35.89 -3.14
N LYS A 513 -6.17 -36.48 -4.00
CA LYS A 513 -4.71 -36.38 -3.90
C LYS A 513 -4.22 -34.97 -4.22
N LEU A 514 -3.19 -34.51 -3.50
CA LEU A 514 -2.49 -33.28 -3.82
C LEU A 514 -1.56 -33.50 -5.02
N ASN A 515 -1.48 -32.53 -5.90
CA ASN A 515 -0.61 -32.58 -7.07
C ASN A 515 0.83 -32.19 -6.71
N SER A 516 1.79 -32.72 -7.46
CA SER A 516 3.15 -32.22 -7.35
C SER A 516 3.26 -30.88 -8.08
N LEU A 517 3.52 -29.79 -7.34
CA LEU A 517 3.73 -28.46 -7.89
C LEU A 517 5.19 -28.17 -8.26
N ASN A 518 6.06 -29.19 -8.26
CA ASN A 518 7.50 -29.03 -8.50
C ASN A 518 7.82 -28.50 -9.91
N ASN A 519 6.97 -28.82 -10.88
CA ASN A 519 7.15 -28.35 -12.26
C ASN A 519 6.69 -26.90 -12.47
N ASN A 520 5.80 -26.40 -11.60
CA ASN A 520 5.18 -25.10 -11.73
C ASN A 520 5.83 -24.04 -10.85
N ILE A 521 6.15 -24.41 -9.59
CA ILE A 521 6.78 -23.53 -8.62
C ILE A 521 8.21 -24.00 -8.39
N LYS A 522 9.18 -23.21 -8.88
CA LYS A 522 10.58 -23.61 -8.98
C LYS A 522 11.50 -22.70 -8.19
N CYS A 523 12.60 -23.28 -7.72
CA CYS A 523 13.66 -22.52 -7.05
C CYS A 523 14.76 -22.17 -8.03
N GLY A 524 15.07 -20.86 -8.18
CA GLY A 524 16.12 -20.38 -9.06
C GLY A 524 16.26 -18.85 -9.11
N ASN A 525 17.34 -18.39 -9.70
CA ASN A 525 17.59 -16.97 -9.91
C ASN A 525 16.94 -16.49 -11.22
N SER A 526 15.79 -15.90 -11.13
CA SER A 526 15.01 -15.40 -12.28
C SER A 526 15.77 -14.46 -13.22
N LEU A 527 16.84 -13.82 -12.75
CA LEU A 527 17.62 -12.82 -13.50
C LEU A 527 18.90 -13.40 -14.14
N ILE A 528 19.42 -14.53 -13.63
CA ILE A 528 20.74 -15.09 -14.05
C ILE A 528 20.55 -16.53 -14.50
N ASP A 529 20.90 -16.79 -15.75
CA ASP A 529 20.88 -18.14 -16.35
C ASP A 529 22.29 -18.77 -16.52
N ASP A 530 23.33 -18.04 -16.11
CA ASP A 530 24.71 -18.48 -16.17
C ASP A 530 25.09 -19.26 -14.90
N THR A 531 25.37 -20.56 -15.08
CA THR A 531 25.78 -21.46 -13.99
C THR A 531 27.15 -21.10 -13.40
N SER A 532 28.01 -20.41 -14.15
CA SER A 532 29.30 -19.95 -13.62
C SER A 532 29.17 -18.82 -12.60
N ILE A 533 28.03 -18.09 -12.62
CA ILE A 533 27.72 -16.96 -11.74
C ILE A 533 26.77 -17.37 -10.64
N ALA A 534 25.63 -17.99 -10.97
CA ALA A 534 24.59 -18.34 -10.03
C ALA A 534 24.65 -19.80 -9.53
N GLY A 535 25.62 -20.61 -10.01
CA GLY A 535 25.77 -22.01 -9.64
C GLY A 535 24.50 -22.82 -9.89
N GLU A 536 24.08 -23.63 -8.93
CA GLU A 536 22.85 -24.43 -9.00
C GLU A 536 21.56 -23.60 -9.04
N LYS A 537 21.64 -22.32 -8.74
CA LYS A 537 20.49 -21.40 -8.80
C LYS A 537 20.32 -20.72 -10.15
N ALA A 538 21.24 -20.96 -11.11
CA ALA A 538 21.08 -20.44 -12.48
C ALA A 538 19.76 -20.91 -13.08
N PHE A 539 18.97 -19.99 -13.67
CA PHE A 539 17.62 -20.30 -14.11
C PHE A 539 17.38 -19.87 -15.56
N ASN A 540 17.40 -20.85 -16.46
CA ASN A 540 17.06 -20.61 -17.86
C ASN A 540 15.57 -20.86 -18.08
N TRP A 541 14.83 -19.77 -18.31
CA TRP A 541 13.36 -19.80 -18.44
C TRP A 541 12.86 -20.73 -19.55
N GLN A 542 13.55 -20.78 -20.71
CA GLN A 542 13.16 -21.62 -21.83
C GLN A 542 13.34 -23.11 -21.55
N ASN A 543 14.44 -23.46 -20.87
CA ASN A 543 14.70 -24.85 -20.49
C ASN A 543 13.78 -25.32 -19.36
N GLU A 544 13.45 -24.43 -18.43
CA GLU A 544 12.61 -24.76 -17.28
C GLU A 544 11.11 -24.84 -17.63
N PHE A 545 10.63 -24.06 -18.63
CA PHE A 545 9.24 -24.04 -19.06
C PHE A 545 9.11 -24.15 -20.59
N PRO A 546 9.64 -25.24 -21.23
CA PRO A 546 9.74 -25.35 -22.69
C PRO A 546 8.39 -25.22 -23.40
N THR A 547 7.35 -25.87 -22.89
CA THR A 547 6.00 -25.86 -23.49
C THR A 547 5.35 -24.46 -23.49
N ILE A 548 5.70 -23.61 -22.53
CA ILE A 548 5.21 -22.24 -22.44
C ILE A 548 5.94 -21.36 -23.47
N PHE A 549 7.25 -21.51 -23.58
CA PHE A 549 8.03 -20.74 -24.56
C PHE A 549 7.84 -21.18 -26.00
N GLU A 550 7.47 -22.43 -26.25
CA GLU A 550 6.98 -22.89 -27.56
C GLU A 550 5.71 -22.14 -28.01
N LYS A 551 4.86 -21.73 -27.05
CA LYS A 551 3.67 -20.90 -27.28
C LYS A 551 3.97 -19.38 -27.29
N GLY A 552 5.21 -18.97 -27.06
CA GLY A 552 5.67 -17.57 -27.12
C GLY A 552 5.82 -16.86 -25.78
N GLY A 553 5.74 -17.56 -24.65
CA GLY A 553 5.90 -17.03 -23.29
C GLY A 553 4.64 -17.08 -22.44
N PHE A 554 4.70 -16.48 -21.25
CA PHE A 554 3.58 -16.42 -20.32
C PHE A 554 2.52 -15.39 -20.72
N ASP A 555 1.25 -15.70 -20.53
CA ASP A 555 0.15 -14.78 -20.82
C ASP A 555 0.07 -13.64 -19.82
N VAL A 556 0.44 -13.90 -18.56
CA VAL A 556 0.42 -12.90 -17.51
C VAL A 556 1.66 -13.05 -16.60
N VAL A 557 2.32 -11.93 -16.35
CA VAL A 557 3.44 -11.80 -15.39
C VAL A 557 3.00 -10.84 -14.27
N ILE A 558 2.96 -11.30 -13.03
CA ILE A 558 2.57 -10.51 -11.87
C ILE A 558 3.60 -10.63 -10.76
N GLY A 559 3.65 -9.68 -9.83
CA GLY A 559 4.52 -9.84 -8.67
C GLY A 559 4.91 -8.54 -7.97
N ASN A 560 5.73 -8.75 -6.93
CA ASN A 560 6.39 -7.70 -6.15
C ASN A 560 7.91 -7.97 -6.17
N PRO A 561 8.65 -7.51 -7.20
CA PRO A 561 10.09 -7.76 -7.29
C PRO A 561 10.86 -7.11 -6.13
N PRO A 562 12.05 -7.63 -5.73
CA PRO A 562 12.79 -7.17 -4.57
C PRO A 562 13.34 -5.74 -4.73
N TYR A 563 13.18 -4.90 -3.67
CA TYR A 563 13.62 -3.49 -3.63
C TYR A 563 15.06 -3.35 -3.13
N VAL A 564 16.01 -3.85 -3.90
CA VAL A 564 17.42 -3.92 -3.52
C VAL A 564 18.30 -3.37 -4.62
N GLY A 565 19.30 -2.54 -4.26
CA GLY A 565 20.31 -2.04 -5.19
C GLY A 565 21.25 -3.15 -5.67
N ILE A 566 21.67 -3.07 -6.92
CA ILE A 566 22.62 -4.02 -7.54
C ILE A 566 23.98 -3.87 -6.88
N LYS A 567 24.43 -4.89 -6.16
CA LYS A 567 25.74 -4.94 -5.48
C LYS A 567 26.72 -5.89 -6.13
N ASN A 568 26.24 -7.10 -6.40
CA ASN A 568 27.01 -8.20 -6.97
C ASN A 568 26.69 -8.36 -8.46
N ASP A 569 27.51 -9.11 -9.18
CA ASP A 569 27.28 -9.56 -10.56
C ASP A 569 27.02 -8.41 -11.57
N LYS A 570 27.54 -7.21 -11.26
CA LYS A 570 27.30 -5.99 -12.04
C LYS A 570 27.66 -6.16 -13.52
N LYS A 571 28.78 -6.84 -13.80
CA LYS A 571 29.25 -7.07 -15.18
C LYS A 571 28.24 -7.90 -15.98
N TYR A 572 27.71 -8.98 -15.37
CA TYR A 572 26.68 -9.80 -16.00
C TYR A 572 25.42 -8.99 -16.32
N PHE A 573 24.95 -8.18 -15.36
CA PHE A 573 23.75 -7.35 -15.57
C PHE A 573 23.97 -6.24 -16.59
N GLU A 574 25.17 -5.64 -16.65
CA GLU A 574 25.53 -4.63 -17.63
C GLU A 574 25.53 -5.22 -19.06
N ASP A 575 26.03 -6.45 -19.21
CA ASP A 575 26.12 -7.12 -20.50
C ASP A 575 24.75 -7.67 -20.97
N ASN A 576 23.80 -7.98 -20.08
CA ASN A 576 22.55 -8.69 -20.39
C ASN A 576 21.27 -7.86 -20.25
N TYR A 577 21.31 -6.68 -19.61
CA TYR A 577 20.14 -5.86 -19.35
C TYR A 577 20.30 -4.41 -19.78
N THR A 578 19.37 -3.94 -20.61
CA THR A 578 19.36 -2.56 -21.11
C THR A 578 19.13 -1.54 -19.98
N VAL A 579 18.35 -1.91 -18.96
CA VAL A 579 17.97 -1.03 -17.85
C VAL A 579 18.93 -1.07 -16.66
N PHE A 580 20.08 -1.74 -16.78
CA PHE A 580 21.08 -1.90 -15.71
C PHE A 580 21.50 -0.59 -15.03
N SER A 581 21.64 0.49 -15.80
CA SER A 581 22.08 1.79 -15.29
C SER A 581 21.15 2.41 -14.21
N SER A 582 19.94 1.86 -14.01
CA SER A 582 19.03 2.26 -12.94
C SER A 582 19.56 1.92 -11.54
N GLY A 583 20.41 0.90 -11.42
CA GLY A 583 21.09 0.51 -10.18
C GLY A 583 20.28 -0.35 -9.21
N ASP A 584 19.03 -0.70 -9.51
CA ASP A 584 18.13 -1.48 -8.64
C ASP A 584 17.64 -2.76 -9.32
N LEU A 585 17.53 -3.88 -8.55
CA LEU A 585 17.11 -5.19 -9.07
C LEU A 585 15.69 -5.17 -9.65
N TYR A 586 14.73 -4.48 -9.02
CA TYR A 586 13.35 -4.46 -9.53
C TYR A 586 13.26 -3.90 -10.97
N SER A 587 14.19 -3.04 -11.36
CA SER A 587 14.28 -2.56 -12.75
C SER A 587 14.61 -3.69 -13.73
N LEU A 588 15.52 -4.59 -13.34
CA LEU A 588 15.86 -5.78 -14.13
C LEU A 588 14.68 -6.75 -14.23
N PHE A 589 13.88 -6.86 -13.15
CA PHE A 589 12.65 -7.65 -13.17
C PHE A 589 11.61 -7.09 -14.13
N TYR A 590 11.49 -5.76 -14.31
CA TYR A 590 10.65 -5.20 -15.38
C TYR A 590 11.10 -5.67 -16.75
N GLU A 591 12.37 -5.60 -17.06
CA GLU A 591 12.92 -6.06 -18.35
C GLU A 591 12.76 -7.58 -18.51
N LYS A 592 13.10 -8.38 -17.48
CA LYS A 592 12.94 -9.84 -17.51
C LYS A 592 11.49 -10.24 -17.65
N GLY A 593 10.59 -9.66 -16.85
CA GLY A 593 9.13 -9.90 -16.92
C GLY A 593 8.57 -9.60 -18.31
N CYS A 594 9.00 -8.49 -18.91
CA CYS A 594 8.61 -8.16 -20.27
C CYS A 594 9.20 -9.15 -21.33
N LYS A 595 10.41 -9.67 -21.12
CA LYS A 595 11.05 -10.64 -22.04
C LYS A 595 10.39 -12.02 -22.01
N ILE A 596 9.83 -12.44 -20.86
CA ILE A 596 9.14 -13.74 -20.74
C ILE A 596 7.64 -13.65 -21.05
N LEU A 597 7.11 -12.46 -21.34
CA LEU A 597 5.71 -12.21 -21.60
C LEU A 597 5.33 -12.52 -23.06
N SER A 598 4.27 -13.29 -23.27
CA SER A 598 3.73 -13.58 -24.58
C SER A 598 3.21 -12.32 -25.29
N LYS A 599 3.02 -12.40 -26.60
CA LYS A 599 2.40 -11.32 -27.38
C LYS A 599 0.96 -11.07 -26.90
N ASN A 600 0.60 -9.82 -26.69
CA ASN A 600 -0.66 -9.38 -26.08
C ASN A 600 -0.86 -9.79 -24.60
N GLY A 601 0.14 -10.41 -23.97
CA GLY A 601 0.12 -10.71 -22.55
C GLY A 601 0.20 -9.46 -21.67
N TYR A 602 -0.10 -9.60 -20.38
CA TYR A 602 -0.14 -8.51 -19.40
C TYR A 602 0.94 -8.66 -18.35
N LEU A 603 1.60 -7.56 -17.98
CA LEU A 603 2.47 -7.49 -16.81
C LEU A 603 1.88 -6.53 -15.78
N GLY A 604 1.87 -6.94 -14.51
CA GLY A 604 1.44 -6.12 -13.38
C GLY A 604 2.40 -6.24 -12.21
N PHE A 605 3.18 -5.19 -11.93
CA PHE A 605 4.11 -5.16 -10.81
C PHE A 605 3.81 -4.03 -9.84
N ILE A 606 4.01 -4.30 -8.54
CA ILE A 606 4.20 -3.25 -7.54
C ILE A 606 5.70 -3.03 -7.35
N SER A 607 6.13 -1.78 -7.27
CA SER A 607 7.53 -1.38 -7.10
C SER A 607 7.63 -0.04 -6.38
N PRO A 608 8.83 0.42 -5.95
CA PRO A 608 9.00 1.77 -5.42
C PRO A 608 8.50 2.84 -6.38
N SER A 609 7.71 3.80 -5.88
CA SER A 609 7.20 4.92 -6.70
C SER A 609 8.30 5.87 -7.20
N SER A 610 9.53 5.71 -6.70
CA SER A 610 10.73 6.35 -7.28
C SER A 610 10.92 6.04 -8.76
N LEU A 611 10.43 4.91 -9.25
CA LEU A 611 10.34 4.60 -10.69
C LEU A 611 9.65 5.71 -11.49
N PHE A 612 8.63 6.36 -10.93
CA PHE A 612 7.82 7.36 -11.65
C PHE A 612 8.58 8.67 -11.86
N THR A 613 9.33 9.12 -10.86
CA THR A 613 9.87 10.50 -10.84
C THR A 613 11.38 10.61 -10.72
N ASN A 614 12.10 9.62 -10.20
CA ASN A 614 13.55 9.71 -10.03
C ASN A 614 14.28 9.61 -11.38
N ILE A 615 15.23 10.52 -11.60
CA ILE A 615 16.03 10.60 -12.84
C ILE A 615 16.82 9.32 -13.09
N GLY A 616 17.30 8.63 -12.06
CA GLY A 616 18.01 7.35 -12.19
C GLY A 616 17.22 6.25 -12.93
N PHE A 617 15.89 6.33 -12.98
CA PHE A 617 15.05 5.35 -13.67
C PHE A 617 14.58 5.79 -15.07
N THR A 618 15.19 6.81 -15.64
CA THR A 618 14.87 7.31 -17.00
C THR A 618 14.91 6.18 -18.02
N VAL A 619 15.95 5.35 -17.99
CA VAL A 619 16.12 4.24 -18.95
C VAL A 619 14.98 3.23 -18.86
N VAL A 620 14.53 2.90 -17.63
CA VAL A 620 13.39 1.99 -17.41
C VAL A 620 12.12 2.58 -17.98
N ARG A 621 11.81 3.86 -17.68
CA ARG A 621 10.61 4.51 -18.20
C ARG A 621 10.56 4.56 -19.71
N ILE A 622 11.68 4.94 -20.35
CA ILE A 622 11.82 4.96 -21.81
C ILE A 622 11.66 3.53 -22.37
N TYR A 623 12.31 2.53 -21.77
CA TYR A 623 12.19 1.14 -22.17
C TYR A 623 10.71 0.67 -22.17
N LEU A 624 9.97 0.98 -21.10
CA LEU A 624 8.57 0.59 -20.97
C LEU A 624 7.68 1.35 -21.97
N ILE A 625 7.83 2.66 -22.08
CA ILE A 625 6.94 3.51 -22.90
C ILE A 625 7.14 3.27 -24.41
N ASP A 626 8.35 2.91 -24.84
CA ASP A 626 8.68 2.71 -26.26
C ASP A 626 8.31 1.32 -26.76
N ASN A 627 8.34 0.30 -25.90
CA ASN A 627 8.18 -1.08 -26.30
C ASN A 627 6.82 -1.69 -25.93
N TYR A 628 6.08 -1.10 -24.92
CA TYR A 628 4.86 -1.69 -24.39
C TYR A 628 3.73 -0.67 -24.29
N GLU A 629 2.49 -1.16 -24.24
CA GLU A 629 1.30 -0.36 -23.98
C GLU A 629 1.09 -0.26 -22.44
N ILE A 630 1.47 0.85 -21.83
CA ILE A 630 1.19 1.07 -20.40
C ILE A 630 -0.32 1.31 -20.24
N LYS A 631 -0.97 0.49 -19.41
CA LYS A 631 -2.42 0.56 -19.15
C LYS A 631 -2.71 1.45 -17.95
N SER A 632 -1.99 1.24 -16.83
CA SER A 632 -2.18 2.07 -15.65
C SER A 632 -0.88 2.31 -14.88
N LEU A 633 -0.84 3.48 -14.23
CA LEU A 633 0.20 3.94 -13.31
C LEU A 633 -0.49 4.42 -12.03
N ILE A 634 -0.21 3.79 -10.89
CA ILE A 634 -0.85 4.15 -9.62
C ILE A 634 0.23 4.45 -8.58
N ASP A 635 0.20 5.63 -7.99
CA ASP A 635 1.03 5.94 -6.82
C ASP A 635 0.23 5.68 -5.54
N LEU A 636 0.63 4.65 -4.80
CA LEU A 636 0.02 4.26 -3.53
C LEU A 636 0.56 5.09 -2.34
N GLY A 637 1.64 5.85 -2.53
CA GLY A 637 2.32 6.57 -1.47
C GLY A 637 3.01 5.65 -0.45
N GLY A 638 3.22 6.18 0.76
CA GLY A 638 3.87 5.46 1.87
C GLY A 638 2.91 4.64 2.74
N ASN A 639 3.50 3.90 3.70
CA ASN A 639 2.78 3.07 4.70
C ASN A 639 1.98 1.92 4.10
N ILE A 640 2.39 1.39 2.95
CA ILE A 640 1.79 0.19 2.37
C ILE A 640 2.31 -1.06 3.08
N PHE A 641 3.60 -1.06 3.40
CA PHE A 641 4.26 -2.16 4.12
C PHE A 641 4.51 -1.73 5.57
N ASN A 642 4.06 -2.53 6.54
CA ASN A 642 4.16 -2.19 7.97
C ASN A 642 5.59 -1.95 8.45
N ASP A 643 6.59 -2.60 7.81
CA ASP A 643 7.99 -2.60 8.23
C ASP A 643 8.94 -1.86 7.26
N ALA A 644 8.42 -1.23 6.22
CA ALA A 644 9.22 -0.45 5.27
C ALA A 644 8.65 0.95 5.02
N SER A 645 9.47 1.95 5.19
CA SER A 645 9.15 3.35 4.84
C SER A 645 9.45 3.63 3.36
N VAL A 646 8.91 2.80 2.46
CA VAL A 646 9.08 2.96 1.00
C VAL A 646 7.74 3.32 0.38
N ASP A 647 7.72 4.43 -0.35
CA ASP A 647 6.57 4.80 -1.18
C ASP A 647 6.49 3.84 -2.37
N SER A 648 5.31 3.31 -2.64
CA SER A 648 5.12 2.26 -3.64
C SER A 648 4.16 2.68 -4.74
N GLY A 649 4.34 2.12 -5.93
CA GLY A 649 3.46 2.34 -7.08
C GLY A 649 3.20 1.05 -7.86
N ILE A 650 2.09 1.02 -8.58
CA ILE A 650 1.71 -0.09 -9.46
C ILE A 650 1.87 0.34 -10.92
N VAL A 651 2.47 -0.54 -11.71
CA VAL A 651 2.51 -0.42 -13.17
C VAL A 651 1.82 -1.64 -13.77
N VAL A 652 0.82 -1.40 -14.61
CA VAL A 652 0.20 -2.43 -15.45
C VAL A 652 0.48 -2.09 -16.91
N LEU A 653 0.98 -3.05 -17.66
CA LEU A 653 1.25 -2.91 -19.09
C LEU A 653 0.81 -4.14 -19.89
N LYS A 654 0.69 -3.96 -21.19
CA LYS A 654 0.38 -5.02 -22.16
C LYS A 654 1.49 -5.13 -23.20
N ASN A 655 1.90 -6.34 -23.54
CA ASN A 655 2.89 -6.59 -24.60
C ASN A 655 2.26 -6.38 -25.99
N ASN A 656 1.98 -5.10 -26.26
CA ASN A 656 1.42 -4.65 -27.53
C ASN A 656 2.04 -3.30 -27.90
N LYS A 657 2.78 -3.28 -28.99
CA LYS A 657 3.47 -2.06 -29.46
C LYS A 657 2.50 -1.16 -30.23
N LYS A 658 1.74 -0.33 -29.49
CA LYS A 658 0.88 0.70 -30.09
C LYS A 658 1.62 2.03 -30.16
N LYS A 659 1.41 2.79 -31.25
CA LYS A 659 1.97 4.15 -31.38
C LYS A 659 1.29 5.12 -30.42
N ASN A 660 -0.04 5.12 -30.40
CA ASN A 660 -0.86 6.03 -29.58
C ASN A 660 -1.79 5.21 -28.67
N TYR A 661 -1.77 5.52 -27.38
CA TYR A 661 -2.62 4.88 -26.37
C TYR A 661 -2.84 5.80 -25.18
N GLN A 662 -3.90 5.53 -24.42
CA GLN A 662 -4.21 6.23 -23.19
C GLN A 662 -3.70 5.45 -21.99
N ILE A 663 -3.20 6.16 -20.98
CA ILE A 663 -2.68 5.62 -19.73
C ILE A 663 -3.56 6.13 -18.60
N PHE A 664 -4.07 5.22 -17.79
CA PHE A 664 -4.84 5.58 -16.59
C PHE A 664 -3.88 5.85 -15.43
N GLY A 665 -3.79 7.10 -15.00
CA GLY A 665 -2.99 7.51 -13.85
C GLY A 665 -3.86 7.76 -12.64
N SER A 666 -3.46 7.25 -11.47
CA SER A 666 -4.16 7.48 -10.20
C SER A 666 -3.22 7.55 -9.01
N GLN A 667 -3.70 8.15 -7.93
CA GLN A 667 -3.11 8.09 -6.61
C GLN A 667 -3.80 7.00 -5.76
N LYS A 668 -3.45 6.91 -4.49
CA LYS A 668 -3.99 5.95 -3.52
C LYS A 668 -5.53 5.93 -3.43
N ASP A 669 -6.17 7.01 -3.83
CA ASP A 669 -7.64 7.14 -3.86
C ASP A 669 -8.29 6.46 -5.05
N PHE A 670 -7.50 5.91 -5.98
CA PHE A 670 -7.97 5.29 -7.23
C PHE A 670 -8.86 6.19 -8.09
N GLN A 671 -8.65 7.51 -8.01
CA GLN A 671 -9.23 8.46 -8.96
C GLN A 671 -8.39 8.48 -10.24
N PHE A 672 -8.93 7.88 -11.31
CA PHE A 672 -8.21 7.78 -12.57
C PHE A 672 -8.33 9.03 -13.42
N LYS A 673 -7.18 9.50 -13.89
CA LYS A 673 -7.05 10.51 -14.94
C LYS A 673 -6.48 9.85 -16.19
N ASN A 674 -6.90 10.30 -17.35
CA ASN A 674 -6.39 9.82 -18.62
C ASN A 674 -5.24 10.69 -19.10
N PHE A 675 -4.15 10.03 -19.48
CA PHE A 675 -2.97 10.66 -20.06
C PHE A 675 -2.63 9.99 -21.38
N SER A 676 -2.21 10.77 -22.38
CA SER A 676 -1.64 10.18 -23.60
C SER A 676 -0.19 9.76 -23.39
N LYS A 677 0.31 8.83 -24.18
CA LYS A 677 1.74 8.49 -24.20
C LYS A 677 2.63 9.76 -24.36
N GLU A 678 2.24 10.63 -25.29
CA GLU A 678 2.96 11.87 -25.64
C GLU A 678 3.05 12.84 -24.45
N TYR A 679 2.06 12.81 -23.55
CA TYR A 679 2.09 13.62 -22.33
C TYR A 679 3.34 13.34 -21.49
N PHE A 680 3.65 12.07 -21.24
CA PHE A 680 4.84 11.70 -20.45
C PHE A 680 6.15 11.96 -21.19
N LEU A 681 6.18 11.86 -22.51
CA LEU A 681 7.35 12.17 -23.34
C LEU A 681 7.68 13.68 -23.41
N LYS A 682 6.72 14.54 -23.04
CA LYS A 682 6.97 15.99 -22.91
C LYS A 682 7.75 16.35 -21.65
N PHE A 683 7.81 15.45 -20.65
CA PHE A 683 8.61 15.69 -19.46
C PHE A 683 10.07 15.29 -19.70
N ASP A 684 11.00 16.09 -19.17
CA ASP A 684 12.40 15.71 -19.10
C ASP A 684 12.56 14.35 -18.43
N ASN A 685 13.37 13.47 -18.99
CA ASN A 685 13.60 12.12 -18.49
C ASN A 685 12.33 11.22 -18.49
N ALA A 686 11.35 11.51 -19.33
CA ALA A 686 10.09 10.77 -19.46
C ALA A 686 9.41 10.48 -18.09
N ILE A 687 9.40 11.45 -17.19
CA ILE A 687 8.81 11.31 -15.85
C ILE A 687 7.33 10.95 -15.97
N PHE A 688 6.89 9.92 -15.25
CA PHE A 688 5.49 9.49 -15.14
C PHE A 688 4.74 10.40 -14.16
N ASN A 689 4.58 11.68 -14.53
CA ASN A 689 3.88 12.65 -13.71
C ASN A 689 2.36 12.49 -13.86
N ILE A 690 1.75 11.74 -12.96
CA ILE A 690 0.30 11.52 -12.88
C ILE A 690 -0.42 12.55 -12.01
N TYR A 691 0.28 13.55 -11.48
CA TYR A 691 -0.26 14.54 -10.53
C TYR A 691 -0.72 15.83 -11.20
N SER A 692 -0.08 16.22 -12.31
CA SER A 692 -0.31 17.48 -13.01
C SER A 692 -1.19 17.32 -14.25
N ASN A 693 -1.75 18.40 -14.73
CA ASN A 693 -2.42 18.47 -16.02
C ASN A 693 -1.50 19.08 -17.10
N ILE A 694 -1.97 19.09 -18.34
CA ILE A 694 -1.19 19.60 -19.49
C ILE A 694 -0.89 21.10 -19.36
N LEU A 695 -1.81 21.90 -18.80
CA LEU A 695 -1.64 23.34 -18.60
C LEU A 695 -0.51 23.63 -17.59
N ALA A 696 -0.41 22.83 -16.53
CA ALA A 696 0.68 22.93 -15.55
C ALA A 696 2.04 22.64 -16.19
N LEU A 697 2.11 21.65 -17.12
CA LEU A 697 3.32 21.37 -17.86
C LEU A 697 3.73 22.52 -18.81
N GLU A 698 2.77 23.08 -19.55
CA GLU A 698 3.00 24.22 -20.44
C GLU A 698 3.51 25.44 -19.67
N LEU A 699 2.90 25.72 -18.51
CA LEU A 699 3.36 26.74 -17.59
C LEU A 699 4.80 26.45 -17.11
N SER A 700 5.09 25.22 -16.71
CA SER A 700 6.44 24.81 -16.30
C SER A 700 7.48 25.06 -17.41
N ASN A 701 7.16 24.74 -18.67
CA ASN A 701 8.05 24.97 -19.80
C ASN A 701 8.24 26.48 -20.10
N LYS A 702 7.19 27.28 -19.91
CA LYS A 702 7.27 28.75 -19.99
C LYS A 702 8.25 29.33 -18.97
N LEU A 703 8.24 28.81 -17.72
CA LEU A 703 9.12 29.27 -16.65
C LEU A 703 10.62 28.99 -16.93
N VAL A 704 10.92 27.89 -17.63
CA VAL A 704 12.31 27.55 -18.01
C VAL A 704 12.80 28.42 -19.19
N LYS A 705 11.90 28.84 -20.07
CA LYS A 705 12.21 29.75 -21.18
C LYS A 705 12.74 31.05 -20.61
N ASP A 706 13.86 31.55 -21.09
CA ASP A 706 14.52 32.78 -20.63
C ASP A 706 14.96 32.76 -19.16
N SER A 707 15.14 31.59 -18.57
CA SER A 707 15.70 31.38 -17.24
C SER A 707 16.97 30.57 -17.30
N LEU A 708 17.90 30.79 -16.36
CA LEU A 708 19.02 29.89 -16.12
C LEU A 708 18.74 28.99 -14.93
N LEU A 709 19.28 27.78 -14.94
CA LEU A 709 19.13 26.86 -13.81
C LEU A 709 19.89 27.37 -12.58
N LEU A 710 19.35 27.13 -11.39
CA LEU A 710 19.95 27.58 -10.14
C LEU A 710 21.42 27.15 -9.99
N GLU A 711 21.78 25.96 -10.47
CA GLU A 711 23.19 25.50 -10.46
C GLU A 711 24.18 26.37 -11.23
N ASN A 712 23.71 27.21 -12.15
CA ASN A 712 24.59 28.16 -12.86
C ASN A 712 25.04 29.28 -11.96
N TYR A 713 24.28 29.62 -10.91
CA TYR A 713 24.58 30.76 -10.03
C TYR A 713 25.24 30.33 -8.71
N VAL A 714 24.94 29.11 -8.23
CA VAL A 714 25.31 28.69 -6.87
C VAL A 714 25.93 27.31 -6.81
N GLU A 715 26.71 27.08 -5.76
CA GLU A 715 27.18 25.77 -5.33
C GLU A 715 26.40 25.28 -4.10
N PHE A 716 26.18 23.97 -4.05
CA PHE A 716 25.47 23.32 -2.95
C PHE A 716 26.41 22.49 -2.11
N SER A 717 26.33 22.64 -0.80
CA SER A 717 27.04 21.76 0.13
C SER A 717 26.11 21.33 1.27
N ARG A 718 26.33 20.13 1.81
CA ARG A 718 25.67 19.65 3.02
C ARG A 718 26.49 20.05 4.23
N GLY A 719 25.82 20.23 5.38
CA GLY A 719 26.48 20.44 6.65
C GLY A 719 27.20 19.19 7.19
N VAL A 720 27.60 19.20 8.46
CA VAL A 720 28.28 18.09 9.14
C VAL A 720 27.43 16.83 9.12
N GLU A 721 28.08 15.67 8.98
CA GLU A 721 27.42 14.37 8.77
C GLU A 721 27.07 13.64 10.07
N PHE A 722 26.58 14.36 11.05
CA PHE A 722 26.02 13.76 12.28
C PHE A 722 24.68 14.42 12.64
N GLY A 723 23.92 13.79 13.54
CA GLY A 723 22.60 14.29 13.98
C GLY A 723 22.71 15.37 15.04
N PHE A 724 21.68 16.19 15.17
CA PHE A 724 21.58 17.29 16.14
C PHE A 724 21.56 16.82 17.63
N LYS A 725 21.37 15.53 17.86
CA LYS A 725 21.44 14.88 19.19
C LYS A 725 22.76 14.14 19.45
N SER A 726 23.76 14.34 18.60
CA SER A 726 25.05 13.71 18.73
C SER A 726 25.84 14.26 19.93
N GLU A 727 26.78 13.48 20.43
CA GLU A 727 27.77 13.89 21.46
C GLU A 727 28.65 15.08 21.05
N PHE A 728 28.73 15.38 19.75
CA PHE A 728 29.45 16.55 19.22
C PHE A 728 28.67 17.87 19.33
N VAL A 729 27.45 17.84 19.87
CA VAL A 729 26.58 19.02 20.02
C VAL A 729 26.50 19.45 21.46
N PHE A 730 26.80 20.73 21.71
CA PHE A 730 26.91 21.31 23.03
C PHE A 730 25.85 22.38 23.29
N ASP A 731 25.39 22.53 24.53
CA ASP A 731 24.39 23.50 24.97
C ASP A 731 24.95 24.90 25.28
N LYS A 732 26.30 25.02 25.37
CA LYS A 732 26.98 26.27 25.73
C LYS A 732 28.21 26.44 24.84
N LYS A 733 28.49 27.70 24.50
CA LYS A 733 29.73 28.11 23.87
C LYS A 733 30.80 28.23 24.97
N VAL A 734 31.88 27.45 24.85
CA VAL A 734 32.97 27.45 25.82
C VAL A 734 34.10 28.36 25.35
N ASP A 735 34.48 28.32 24.07
CA ASP A 735 35.54 29.16 23.48
C ASP A 735 35.20 29.50 22.00
N GLN A 736 36.17 30.10 21.30
CA GLN A 736 35.99 30.52 19.89
C GLN A 736 35.81 29.35 18.90
N ASN A 737 36.24 28.13 19.26
CA ASN A 737 36.11 26.94 18.43
C ASN A 737 34.69 26.38 18.46
N TYR A 738 33.86 26.79 19.44
CA TYR A 738 32.45 26.42 19.49
C TYR A 738 31.61 27.32 18.59
N LYS A 739 31.17 26.77 17.48
CA LYS A 739 30.42 27.48 16.43
C LYS A 739 28.91 27.23 16.58
N PRO A 740 28.06 28.25 16.35
CA PRO A 740 26.60 28.10 16.44
C PRO A 740 26.10 27.09 15.39
N LEU A 741 25.30 26.11 15.82
CA LEU A 741 24.85 24.97 15.01
C LEU A 741 23.34 25.01 14.80
N LEU A 742 22.91 24.78 13.56
CA LEU A 742 21.50 24.69 13.15
C LEU A 742 21.17 23.28 12.64
N CYS A 743 19.88 22.90 12.78
CA CYS A 743 19.28 21.77 12.09
C CYS A 743 18.11 22.21 11.20
N GLY A 744 17.54 21.31 10.41
CA GLY A 744 16.43 21.61 9.51
C GLY A 744 15.21 22.22 10.21
N GLY A 745 14.94 21.83 11.46
CA GLY A 745 13.87 22.42 12.28
C GLY A 745 14.05 23.90 12.60
N ASN A 746 15.29 24.38 12.59
CA ASN A 746 15.61 25.79 12.83
C ASN A 746 15.38 26.71 11.61
N ILE A 747 15.21 26.14 10.41
CA ILE A 747 15.09 26.88 9.14
C ILE A 747 13.62 26.93 8.69
N ASN A 748 13.13 28.16 8.54
CA ASN A 748 11.85 28.46 7.94
C ASN A 748 11.99 29.56 6.87
N ARG A 749 10.93 29.86 6.13
CA ARG A 749 10.94 30.93 5.12
C ARG A 749 11.36 32.27 5.77
N TYR A 750 12.49 32.80 5.32
CA TYR A 750 13.09 34.05 5.82
C TYR A 750 13.41 34.11 7.33
N LYS A 751 13.47 32.94 8.02
CA LYS A 751 13.60 32.88 9.48
C LYS A 751 14.59 31.81 9.94
N ILE A 752 15.48 32.17 10.86
CA ILE A 752 16.34 31.26 11.62
C ILE A 752 15.87 31.26 13.09
N SER A 753 15.61 30.09 13.65
CA SER A 753 15.25 29.89 15.07
C SER A 753 16.41 29.20 15.78
N PHE A 754 17.38 29.97 16.27
CA PHE A 754 18.57 29.43 16.93
C PHE A 754 18.24 28.94 18.34
N GLU A 755 18.60 27.71 18.66
CA GLU A 755 18.32 27.03 19.96
C GLU A 755 19.51 27.01 20.93
N ASN A 756 20.50 27.88 20.77
CA ASN A 756 21.72 27.91 21.55
C ASN A 756 22.49 26.56 21.56
N LYS A 757 22.50 25.88 20.41
CA LYS A 757 23.32 24.67 20.23
C LYS A 757 24.60 25.04 19.48
N PHE A 758 25.69 24.38 19.84
CA PHE A 758 27.03 24.65 19.34
C PHE A 758 27.71 23.35 18.93
N VAL A 759 28.60 23.44 17.96
CA VAL A 759 29.52 22.35 17.58
C VAL A 759 30.95 22.82 17.86
N LYS A 760 31.75 21.95 18.47
CA LYS A 760 33.19 22.15 18.53
C LYS A 760 33.76 21.70 17.18
N PHE A 761 34.25 22.66 16.40
CA PHE A 761 34.73 22.35 15.06
C PHE A 761 36.14 21.75 15.11
N ASP A 762 36.28 20.53 14.65
CA ASP A 762 37.52 19.77 14.63
C ASP A 762 37.81 19.30 13.19
N PHE A 763 39.00 19.58 12.70
CA PHE A 763 39.44 19.24 11.36
C PHE A 763 40.02 17.83 11.21
N THR A 764 40.11 17.07 12.28
CA THR A 764 40.77 15.74 12.29
C THR A 764 40.00 14.68 11.53
N ASN A 765 38.69 14.88 11.28
CA ASN A 765 37.86 13.92 10.53
C ASN A 765 37.12 14.60 9.35
N PRO A 766 37.72 14.65 8.15
CA PRO A 766 37.11 15.33 6.99
C PRO A 766 35.87 14.62 6.44
N SER A 767 35.60 13.36 6.82
CA SER A 767 34.36 12.67 6.46
C SER A 767 33.15 13.19 7.24
N ILE A 768 33.36 13.72 8.45
CA ILE A 768 32.32 14.28 9.33
C ILE A 768 32.25 15.80 9.18
N TYR A 769 33.40 16.47 9.25
CA TYR A 769 33.50 17.92 9.19
C TYR A 769 33.84 18.40 7.78
N LYS A 770 33.08 19.40 7.30
CA LYS A 770 33.36 20.07 6.03
C LYS A 770 34.32 21.25 6.29
N THR A 771 34.85 21.83 5.21
CA THR A 771 35.72 23.00 5.33
C THR A 771 34.97 24.20 5.91
N THR A 772 35.64 25.10 6.64
CA THR A 772 35.04 26.32 7.18
C THR A 772 34.50 27.24 6.07
N ALA A 773 35.09 27.18 4.87
CA ALA A 773 34.69 27.98 3.71
C ALA A 773 33.22 27.88 3.32
N ILE A 774 32.54 26.75 3.64
CA ILE A 774 31.11 26.62 3.37
C ILE A 774 30.19 27.27 4.42
N TYR A 775 30.73 27.63 5.59
CA TYR A 775 29.98 28.20 6.71
C TYR A 775 30.29 29.69 6.91
N GLU A 776 31.54 30.11 6.75
CA GLU A 776 32.02 31.46 7.08
C GLU A 776 31.97 32.42 5.87
N VAL A 777 30.89 32.25 5.06
CA VAL A 777 30.57 33.12 3.92
C VAL A 777 29.08 33.43 3.91
N GLU A 778 28.69 34.50 3.24
CA GLU A 778 27.28 34.78 2.95
C GLU A 778 26.70 33.63 2.12
N LYS A 779 25.56 33.11 2.55
CA LYS A 779 24.92 31.94 1.94
C LYS A 779 23.41 31.93 2.13
N ILE A 780 22.73 31.07 1.40
CA ILE A 780 21.35 30.71 1.68
C ILE A 780 21.36 29.35 2.36
N LEU A 781 20.66 29.26 3.50
CA LEU A 781 20.36 28.00 4.16
C LEU A 781 19.03 27.47 3.65
N VAL A 782 19.00 26.23 3.18
CA VAL A 782 17.79 25.58 2.65
C VAL A 782 17.51 24.32 3.46
N ARG A 783 16.29 24.19 4.00
CA ARG A 783 15.85 23.01 4.74
C ARG A 783 15.68 21.83 3.81
N ARG A 784 16.28 20.68 4.17
CA ARG A 784 16.23 19.43 3.38
C ARG A 784 14.92 18.66 3.52
N ILE A 785 14.29 18.72 4.70
CA ILE A 785 13.07 17.95 5.01
C ILE A 785 11.88 18.90 5.07
N GLY A 786 10.91 18.70 4.19
CA GLY A 786 9.70 19.51 4.10
C GLY A 786 8.97 19.34 2.77
N ASN A 787 7.66 19.65 2.76
CA ASN A 787 6.83 19.59 1.56
C ASN A 787 7.07 20.77 0.59
N LYS A 788 7.59 21.88 1.09
CA LYS A 788 7.88 23.11 0.33
C LYS A 788 9.30 23.56 0.63
N ILE A 789 9.90 24.23 -0.34
CA ILE A 789 11.20 24.85 -0.18
C ILE A 789 11.07 25.96 0.87
N ALA A 790 11.89 25.86 1.91
CA ALA A 790 12.03 26.91 2.93
C ALA A 790 13.49 27.32 3.01
N SER A 791 13.76 28.58 2.74
CA SER A 791 15.11 29.12 2.68
C SER A 791 15.23 30.45 3.45
N VAL A 792 16.45 30.73 3.90
CA VAL A 792 16.80 31.97 4.59
C VAL A 792 18.22 32.41 4.24
N PHE A 793 18.43 33.70 4.05
CA PHE A 793 19.76 34.26 3.87
C PHE A 793 20.51 34.33 5.21
N ASP A 794 21.75 33.83 5.23
CA ASP A 794 22.64 33.85 6.39
C ASP A 794 23.92 34.64 6.11
N ASN A 795 24.14 35.68 6.91
CA ASN A 795 25.38 36.45 7.01
C ASN A 795 25.98 36.42 8.44
N GLN A 796 25.53 35.49 9.27
CA GLN A 796 25.97 35.35 10.66
C GLN A 796 26.88 34.13 10.86
N ASN A 797 27.27 33.47 9.77
CA ASN A 797 28.18 32.34 9.76
C ASN A 797 27.70 31.15 10.60
N TYR A 798 26.39 30.80 10.53
CA TYR A 798 25.89 29.58 11.16
C TYR A 798 26.45 28.32 10.52
N TYR A 799 26.79 27.37 11.38
CA TYR A 799 27.10 25.98 11.02
C TYR A 799 25.82 25.17 11.04
N ASN A 800 25.78 24.05 10.34
CA ASN A 800 24.56 23.23 10.25
C ASN A 800 24.88 21.76 10.06
N VAL A 801 23.95 20.90 10.48
CA VAL A 801 23.98 19.45 10.25
C VAL A 801 23.51 19.13 8.83
N CYS A 802 23.64 17.86 8.44
CA CYS A 802 23.41 17.37 7.06
C CYS A 802 21.96 17.49 6.54
N ASP A 803 21.01 17.89 7.40
CA ASP A 803 19.60 18.13 7.03
C ASP A 803 19.32 19.59 6.60
N VAL A 804 20.37 20.42 6.51
CA VAL A 804 20.35 21.77 5.92
C VAL A 804 21.41 21.85 4.83
N TYR A 805 21.04 22.48 3.71
CA TYR A 805 21.96 22.76 2.62
C TYR A 805 22.51 24.18 2.73
N ASN A 806 23.82 24.34 2.49
CA ASN A 806 24.49 25.61 2.26
C ASN A 806 24.50 25.88 0.77
N VAL A 807 23.94 27.01 0.34
CA VAL A 807 23.85 27.48 -1.04
C VAL A 807 24.72 28.73 -1.17
N ILE A 808 25.85 28.60 -1.85
CA ILE A 808 26.93 29.55 -1.88
C ILE A 808 27.05 30.13 -3.29
N ASN A 809 27.25 31.44 -3.40
CA ASN A 809 27.41 32.08 -4.68
C ASN A 809 28.69 31.61 -5.40
N LYS A 810 28.60 31.25 -6.69
CA LYS A 810 29.75 30.97 -7.59
C LYS A 810 30.55 32.20 -7.99
N GLN A 811 30.40 33.33 -7.29
CA GLN A 811 31.02 34.63 -7.59
C GLN A 811 30.63 35.18 -8.98
N ILE A 812 29.50 34.79 -9.52
CA ILE A 812 28.92 35.38 -10.72
C ILE A 812 28.37 36.75 -10.33
N LYS A 813 29.02 37.81 -10.76
CA LYS A 813 28.71 39.23 -10.37
C LYS A 813 27.29 39.72 -10.69
N ASN A 814 26.48 38.95 -11.37
CA ASN A 814 25.17 39.39 -11.90
C ASN A 814 23.96 38.82 -11.15
N CYS A 815 24.10 38.18 -10.02
CA CYS A 815 22.95 37.64 -9.27
C CYS A 815 23.18 37.73 -7.75
N SER A 816 22.23 38.38 -7.05
CA SER A 816 22.23 38.51 -5.58
C SER A 816 21.65 37.25 -4.93
N LEU A 817 22.30 36.75 -3.86
CA LEU A 817 21.77 35.65 -3.02
C LEU A 817 20.41 36.02 -2.39
N LYS A 818 20.16 37.28 -2.07
CA LYS A 818 18.87 37.73 -1.51
C LYS A 818 17.75 37.63 -2.56
N TYR A 819 18.03 37.95 -3.82
CA TYR A 819 17.11 37.74 -4.93
C TYR A 819 16.80 36.24 -5.12
N ILE A 820 17.82 35.40 -5.14
CA ILE A 820 17.64 33.94 -5.20
C ILE A 820 16.83 33.42 -4.01
N CYS A 821 17.12 33.89 -2.79
CA CYS A 821 16.39 33.48 -1.57
C CYS A 821 14.90 33.87 -1.68
N LEU A 822 14.57 35.04 -2.22
CA LEU A 822 13.19 35.46 -2.44
C LEU A 822 12.48 34.53 -3.44
N LEU A 823 13.12 34.24 -4.59
CA LEU A 823 12.53 33.36 -5.59
C LEU A 823 12.29 31.95 -5.03
N LEU A 824 13.26 31.37 -4.30
CA LEU A 824 13.13 30.05 -3.68
C LEU A 824 11.95 29.94 -2.71
N ASN A 825 11.61 31.05 -2.03
CA ASN A 825 10.49 31.12 -1.11
C ASN A 825 9.16 31.50 -1.77
N SER A 826 9.13 31.92 -3.03
CA SER A 826 7.91 32.33 -3.73
C SER A 826 6.97 31.14 -4.00
N LYS A 827 5.67 31.42 -4.10
CA LYS A 827 4.67 30.40 -4.51
C LYS A 827 4.99 29.83 -5.87
N LEU A 828 5.41 30.64 -6.84
CA LEU A 828 5.68 30.21 -8.20
C LEU A 828 6.78 29.15 -8.28
N ILE A 829 7.93 29.37 -7.63
CA ILE A 829 9.04 28.40 -7.65
C ILE A 829 8.70 27.13 -6.86
N ASN A 830 7.94 27.26 -5.77
CA ASN A 830 7.42 26.09 -5.06
C ASN A 830 6.38 25.30 -5.90
N TYR A 831 5.53 26.00 -6.66
CA TYR A 831 4.60 25.39 -7.61
C TYR A 831 5.36 24.66 -8.73
N TYR A 832 6.38 25.29 -9.32
CA TYR A 832 7.26 24.65 -10.30
C TYR A 832 7.91 23.38 -9.73
N TYR A 833 8.42 23.47 -8.50
CA TYR A 833 9.03 22.33 -7.82
C TYR A 833 8.03 21.18 -7.66
N ASP A 834 6.80 21.48 -7.26
CA ASP A 834 5.73 20.51 -7.09
C ASP A 834 5.39 19.84 -8.43
N ILE A 835 5.22 20.57 -9.50
CA ILE A 835 4.91 20.02 -10.83
C ILE A 835 6.01 19.08 -11.33
N LYS A 836 7.27 19.49 -11.22
CA LYS A 836 8.40 18.77 -11.80
C LYS A 836 8.88 17.60 -10.95
N PHE A 837 8.78 17.69 -9.62
CA PHE A 837 9.51 16.81 -8.71
C PHE A 837 8.68 16.22 -7.56
N LYS A 838 7.38 16.53 -7.47
CA LYS A 838 6.52 16.03 -6.39
C LYS A 838 6.43 14.50 -6.44
N SER A 839 6.92 13.86 -5.38
CA SER A 839 6.55 12.49 -5.03
C SER A 839 5.59 12.58 -3.85
N VAL A 840 4.57 11.71 -3.80
CA VAL A 840 3.64 11.64 -2.66
C VAL A 840 4.37 11.01 -1.47
N LYS A 841 5.35 11.72 -0.90
CA LYS A 841 5.97 11.32 0.36
C LYS A 841 5.14 11.86 1.50
N THR A 842 4.39 10.99 2.16
CA THR A 842 3.57 11.33 3.32
C THR A 842 4.36 11.40 4.62
N LEU A 843 5.50 10.69 4.70
CA LEU A 843 6.39 10.66 5.87
C LEU A 843 7.76 11.21 5.47
N PHE A 844 8.17 12.34 6.07
CA PHE A 844 9.49 12.95 5.90
C PHE A 844 9.87 13.24 4.43
N PRO A 845 9.11 14.06 3.69
CA PRO A 845 9.45 14.45 2.33
C PRO A 845 10.83 15.11 2.31
N LYS A 846 11.71 14.63 1.43
CA LYS A 846 13.07 15.18 1.27
C LYS A 846 13.12 15.99 -0.02
N ILE A 847 13.79 17.12 0.03
CA ILE A 847 14.09 17.98 -1.13
C ILE A 847 15.52 17.66 -1.58
N PRO A 848 15.74 16.88 -2.66
CA PRO A 848 17.09 16.55 -3.16
C PRO A 848 17.80 17.76 -3.73
N ILE A 849 19.12 17.87 -3.53
CA ILE A 849 19.97 18.92 -4.15
C ILE A 849 19.83 18.89 -5.68
N GLN A 850 19.77 17.71 -6.29
CA GLN A 850 19.64 17.58 -7.74
C GLN A 850 18.39 18.25 -8.29
N ASN A 851 17.27 18.19 -7.55
CA ASN A 851 16.04 18.86 -7.94
C ASN A 851 16.14 20.39 -7.75
N LEU A 852 16.78 20.85 -6.66
CA LEU A 852 17.02 22.28 -6.43
C LEU A 852 17.88 22.90 -7.52
N LYS A 853 18.90 22.19 -7.98
CA LYS A 853 19.80 22.62 -9.07
C LYS A 853 19.05 23.00 -10.36
N LEU A 854 17.95 22.32 -10.63
CA LEU A 854 17.14 22.45 -11.85
C LEU A 854 16.04 23.54 -11.75
N LEU A 855 16.01 24.33 -10.67
CA LEU A 855 15.04 25.41 -10.53
C LEU A 855 15.34 26.57 -11.51
N PRO A 856 14.34 27.08 -12.23
CA PRO A 856 14.52 28.18 -13.17
C PRO A 856 14.63 29.52 -12.44
N ILE A 857 15.71 30.24 -12.64
CA ILE A 857 15.97 31.58 -12.08
C ILE A 857 15.99 32.58 -13.23
N LYS A 858 15.01 33.49 -13.25
CA LYS A 858 14.92 34.52 -14.31
C LYS A 858 16.13 35.44 -14.23
N GLN A 859 16.81 35.58 -15.34
CA GLN A 859 18.00 36.46 -15.43
C GLN A 859 17.57 37.90 -15.67
N ILE A 860 17.90 38.77 -14.73
CA ILE A 860 17.72 40.25 -14.85
C ILE A 860 18.97 40.96 -14.32
N SER A 861 19.18 42.21 -14.77
CA SER A 861 20.30 43.03 -14.31
C SER A 861 20.24 43.31 -12.80
N LEU A 862 21.38 43.56 -12.16
CA LEU A 862 21.44 43.88 -10.72
C LEU A 862 20.54 45.04 -10.31
N SER A 863 20.41 46.08 -11.17
CA SER A 863 19.52 47.21 -10.93
C SER A 863 18.04 46.79 -10.88
N LEU A 864 17.64 45.83 -11.72
CA LEU A 864 16.28 45.28 -11.73
C LEU A 864 16.04 44.29 -10.59
N GLN A 865 17.09 43.72 -9.99
CA GLN A 865 16.97 42.89 -8.79
C GLN A 865 16.72 43.71 -7.52
N GLN A 866 17.05 45.01 -7.50
CA GLN A 866 17.01 45.84 -6.31
C GLN A 866 15.62 45.81 -5.58
N PRO A 867 14.48 45.97 -6.26
CA PRO A 867 13.18 45.90 -5.60
C PRO A 867 12.91 44.54 -4.90
N TYR A 868 13.39 43.45 -5.47
CA TYR A 868 13.27 42.11 -4.90
C TYR A 868 14.19 41.95 -3.69
N ILE A 869 15.40 42.49 -3.76
CA ILE A 869 16.37 42.49 -2.65
C ILE A 869 15.78 43.25 -1.44
N GLU A 870 15.20 44.43 -1.65
CA GLU A 870 14.56 45.21 -0.59
C GLU A 870 13.39 44.47 0.06
N LYS A 871 12.56 43.77 -0.74
CA LYS A 871 11.49 42.91 -0.18
C LYS A 871 12.04 41.73 0.61
N ALA A 872 13.12 41.07 0.13
CA ALA A 872 13.78 40.01 0.86
C ALA A 872 14.33 40.51 2.22
N GLU A 873 14.97 41.67 2.23
CA GLU A 873 15.48 42.33 3.44
C GLU A 873 14.35 42.66 4.41
N THR A 874 13.23 43.24 3.90
CA THR A 874 12.03 43.50 4.71
C THR A 874 11.51 42.22 5.36
N MET A 875 11.40 41.10 4.59
CA MET A 875 10.96 39.84 5.12
C MET A 875 11.91 39.28 6.20
N LEU A 876 13.23 39.33 5.98
CA LEU A 876 14.25 38.93 6.95
C LEU A 876 14.17 39.75 8.22
N GLN A 877 14.10 41.07 8.11
CA GLN A 877 14.02 42.01 9.22
C GLN A 877 12.73 41.81 10.02
N LYS A 878 11.56 41.78 9.37
CA LYS A 878 10.27 41.62 10.05
C LYS A 878 10.10 40.26 10.73
N ASN A 879 10.60 39.20 10.15
CA ASN A 879 10.62 37.89 10.81
C ASN A 879 11.52 37.89 12.05
N LYS A 880 12.67 38.59 12.00
CA LYS A 880 13.57 38.74 13.17
C LYS A 880 12.91 39.60 14.26
N GLU A 881 12.26 40.71 13.90
CA GLU A 881 11.51 41.56 14.83
C GLU A 881 10.39 40.72 15.52
N LEU A 882 9.58 40.00 14.78
CA LEU A 882 8.51 39.17 15.30
C LEU A 882 9.04 38.09 16.27
N GLN A 883 10.15 37.49 15.89
CA GLN A 883 10.78 36.48 16.75
C GLN A 883 11.29 37.10 18.06
N THR A 884 11.84 38.31 18.00
CA THR A 884 12.30 39.03 19.19
C THR A 884 11.13 39.32 20.14
N VAL A 885 10.01 39.84 19.62
CA VAL A 885 8.80 40.09 20.41
C VAL A 885 8.28 38.82 21.06
N LYS A 886 8.14 37.71 20.25
CA LYS A 886 7.70 36.39 20.77
C LYS A 886 8.63 35.89 21.88
N THR A 887 9.94 35.95 21.65
CA THR A 887 10.96 35.47 22.61
C THR A 887 10.99 36.28 23.91
N ASN A 888 10.75 37.59 23.84
CA ASN A 888 10.77 38.44 25.05
C ASN A 888 9.63 38.08 26.01
N VAL A 889 8.42 37.84 25.51
CA VAL A 889 7.30 37.36 26.34
C VAL A 889 7.59 35.99 26.93
N VAL A 890 8.16 35.08 26.15
CA VAL A 890 8.54 33.74 26.61
C VAL A 890 9.63 33.85 27.74
N LYS A 891 10.63 34.69 27.54
CA LYS A 891 11.66 34.94 28.55
C LYS A 891 11.08 35.54 29.82
N LEU A 892 10.14 36.46 29.71
CA LEU A 892 9.43 37.04 30.85
C LEU A 892 8.71 35.94 31.65
N LEU A 893 7.97 35.06 30.94
CA LEU A 893 7.28 33.92 31.58
C LEU A 893 8.28 32.99 32.29
N GLN A 894 9.40 32.68 31.66
CA GLN A 894 10.45 31.82 32.25
C GLN A 894 11.15 32.47 33.45
N SER A 895 11.28 33.79 33.47
CA SER A 895 11.85 34.53 34.58
C SER A 895 10.90 34.63 35.79
N GLN A 896 9.59 34.73 35.51
CA GLN A 896 8.56 34.84 36.55
C GLN A 896 8.15 33.47 37.14
N TYR A 897 8.12 32.44 36.28
CA TYR A 897 7.62 31.12 36.65
C TYR A 897 8.70 30.07 36.48
N SER A 898 9.40 29.76 37.57
CA SER A 898 10.44 28.73 37.57
C SER A 898 9.91 27.35 37.14
N GLY A 899 10.54 26.77 36.12
CA GLY A 899 10.19 25.43 35.63
C GLY A 899 9.00 25.38 34.63
N ILE A 900 8.52 26.52 34.12
CA ILE A 900 7.49 26.53 33.09
C ILE A 900 7.98 25.84 31.81
N ASN A 901 7.18 24.89 31.29
CA ASN A 901 7.44 24.24 30.02
C ASN A 901 6.77 25.00 28.87
N ILE A 902 7.57 25.62 28.02
CA ILE A 902 7.07 26.37 26.84
C ILE A 902 6.68 25.39 25.74
N ASN A 903 5.42 25.02 25.69
CA ASN A 903 4.85 24.23 24.61
C ASN A 903 4.60 25.05 23.33
N THR A 904 4.17 24.43 22.25
CA THR A 904 3.90 25.08 20.95
C THR A 904 2.89 26.22 21.06
N LYS A 905 1.87 26.09 21.90
CA LYS A 905 0.86 27.14 22.11
C LYS A 905 1.42 28.35 22.81
N LEU A 906 2.19 28.16 23.89
CA LEU A 906 2.85 29.27 24.58
C LEU A 906 3.96 29.91 23.75
N SER A 907 4.62 29.16 22.87
CA SER A 907 5.58 29.74 21.89
C SER A 907 4.88 30.64 20.87
N ASN A 908 3.62 30.35 20.53
CA ASN A 908 2.78 31.11 19.62
C ASN A 908 1.70 31.91 20.37
N TRP A 909 2.01 32.39 21.54
CA TRP A 909 1.09 33.08 22.44
C TRP A 909 0.29 34.20 21.77
N ASN A 910 0.86 34.90 20.79
CA ASN A 910 0.21 35.99 20.07
C ASN A 910 -1.02 35.54 19.25
N GLU A 911 -1.17 34.26 18.96
CA GLU A 911 -2.32 33.67 18.23
C GLU A 911 -3.44 33.27 19.19
N LEU A 912 -3.22 33.31 20.51
CA LEU A 912 -4.20 32.95 21.53
C LEU A 912 -5.02 34.15 21.96
N SER A 913 -6.27 33.91 22.39
CA SER A 913 -6.96 34.88 23.24
C SER A 913 -6.30 34.95 24.62
N PHE A 914 -6.40 36.07 25.34
CA PHE A 914 -5.85 36.14 26.70
C PHE A 914 -6.44 35.05 27.62
N LYS A 915 -7.73 34.74 27.45
CA LYS A 915 -8.39 33.63 28.15
C LYS A 915 -7.72 32.27 27.89
N ASP A 916 -7.37 31.98 26.65
CA ASP A 916 -6.74 30.71 26.30
C ASP A 916 -5.27 30.67 26.66
N PHE A 917 -4.59 31.82 26.65
CA PHE A 917 -3.25 31.97 27.17
C PHE A 917 -3.21 31.66 28.68
N CYS A 918 -4.14 32.23 29.48
CA CYS A 918 -4.26 31.91 30.90
C CYS A 918 -4.55 30.42 31.15
N LYS A 919 -5.39 29.76 30.32
CA LYS A 919 -5.63 28.31 30.42
C LYS A 919 -4.36 27.49 30.17
N GLU A 920 -3.50 27.91 29.23
CA GLU A 920 -2.22 27.22 28.99
C GLU A 920 -1.26 27.37 30.18
N LEU A 921 -1.28 28.52 30.87
CA LEU A 921 -0.53 28.71 32.13
C LEU A 921 -1.11 27.83 33.27
N GLU A 922 -2.45 27.76 33.38
CA GLU A 922 -3.12 26.90 34.39
C GLU A 922 -2.79 25.40 34.18
N LYS A 923 -2.65 24.93 32.94
CA LYS A 923 -2.19 23.56 32.65
C LYS A 923 -0.75 23.31 33.17
N GLN A 924 0.06 24.34 33.26
CA GLN A 924 1.40 24.30 33.83
C GLN A 924 1.38 24.49 35.38
N LYS A 925 0.19 24.41 36.00
CA LYS A 925 -0.04 24.61 37.44
C LYS A 925 0.25 26.05 37.94
N ILE A 926 0.29 27.04 37.04
CA ILE A 926 0.47 28.46 37.37
C ILE A 926 -0.93 29.04 37.57
N LYS A 927 -1.22 29.46 38.84
CA LYS A 927 -2.49 30.11 39.20
C LYS A 927 -2.24 31.59 39.38
N LEU A 928 -2.89 32.41 38.57
CA LEU A 928 -2.82 33.88 38.64
C LEU A 928 -3.92 34.44 39.52
N THR A 929 -3.60 35.39 40.39
CA THR A 929 -4.57 36.23 41.12
C THR A 929 -5.25 37.19 40.14
N ILE A 930 -6.32 37.84 40.58
CA ILE A 930 -7.05 38.83 39.75
C ILE A 930 -6.15 40.00 39.37
N SER A 931 -5.31 40.48 40.33
CA SER A 931 -4.37 41.59 40.10
C SER A 931 -3.32 41.20 39.05
N GLU A 932 -2.67 40.03 39.24
CA GLU A 932 -1.69 39.51 38.27
C GLU A 932 -2.27 39.30 36.89
N LYS A 933 -3.55 38.84 36.81
CA LYS A 933 -4.25 38.69 35.51
C LYS A 933 -4.46 40.07 34.86
N ALA A 934 -4.79 41.09 35.60
CA ALA A 934 -5.02 42.45 35.08
C ALA A 934 -3.72 43.06 34.52
N GLU A 935 -2.61 42.96 35.28
CA GLU A 935 -1.29 43.47 34.85
C GLU A 935 -0.76 42.68 33.62
N LEU A 936 -0.90 41.34 33.66
CA LEU A 936 -0.46 40.48 32.58
C LEU A 936 -1.31 40.69 31.31
N MET A 937 -2.59 41.01 31.46
CA MET A 937 -3.49 41.28 30.33
C MET A 937 -3.05 42.53 29.56
N GLN A 938 -2.76 43.64 30.26
CA GLN A 938 -2.29 44.88 29.60
C GLN A 938 -0.98 44.64 28.85
N TYR A 939 -0.04 43.94 29.45
CA TYR A 939 1.23 43.60 28.79
C TYR A 939 1.01 42.66 27.61
N PHE A 940 0.20 41.61 27.78
CA PHE A 940 -0.14 40.65 26.75
C PHE A 940 -0.76 41.34 25.53
N GLU A 941 -1.79 42.19 25.74
CA GLU A 941 -2.50 42.86 24.64
C GLU A 941 -1.58 43.87 23.90
N ALA A 942 -0.72 44.56 24.64
CA ALA A 942 0.25 45.50 24.03
C ALA A 942 1.25 44.74 23.14
N GLU A 943 1.84 43.66 23.64
CA GLU A 943 2.81 42.87 22.91
C GLU A 943 2.13 42.06 21.77
N GLN A 944 0.88 41.59 21.98
CA GLN A 944 0.08 40.92 20.94
C GLN A 944 -0.22 41.89 19.78
N THR A 945 -0.59 43.11 20.07
CA THR A 945 -0.82 44.13 19.05
C THR A 945 0.45 44.39 18.23
N LYS A 946 1.62 44.52 18.88
CA LYS A 946 2.91 44.68 18.19
C LYS A 946 3.20 43.44 17.28
N ALA A 947 3.08 42.23 17.85
CA ALA A 947 3.34 41.00 17.13
C ALA A 947 2.41 40.87 15.92
N ASN A 948 1.11 41.13 16.09
CA ASN A 948 0.12 41.01 15.03
C ASN A 948 0.32 42.06 13.92
N ASN A 949 0.70 43.29 14.28
CA ASN A 949 1.05 44.31 13.28
C ASN A 949 2.25 43.92 12.42
N ILE A 950 3.31 43.36 13.05
CA ILE A 950 4.47 42.83 12.32
C ILE A 950 4.05 41.67 11.43
N GLN A 951 3.23 40.77 11.93
CA GLN A 951 2.71 39.61 11.18
C GLN A 951 1.90 40.03 9.96
N GLN A 952 1.07 41.06 10.08
CA GLN A 952 0.32 41.63 8.94
C GLN A 952 1.25 42.20 7.86
N ILE A 953 2.32 42.91 8.26
CA ILE A 953 3.34 43.42 7.33
C ILE A 953 4.01 42.23 6.60
N ILE A 954 4.35 41.13 7.31
CA ILE A 954 4.94 39.94 6.70
C ILE A 954 3.97 39.34 5.67
N ILE A 955 2.70 39.16 6.02
CA ILE A 955 1.68 38.60 5.14
C ILE A 955 1.48 39.47 3.90
N GLN A 956 1.41 40.77 4.09
CA GLN A 956 1.23 41.73 2.99
C GLN A 956 2.47 41.74 2.06
N THR A 957 3.66 41.78 2.65
CA THR A 957 4.91 41.76 1.86
C THR A 957 5.05 40.44 1.07
N ASP A 958 4.64 39.28 1.65
CA ASP A 958 4.66 38.00 0.98
C ASP A 958 3.74 37.96 -0.25
N LYS A 959 2.53 38.53 -0.14
CA LYS A 959 1.61 38.71 -1.28
C LYS A 959 2.20 39.62 -2.38
N GLU A 960 2.82 40.70 -1.98
CA GLU A 960 3.49 41.62 -2.93
C GLU A 960 4.64 40.93 -3.66
N ILE A 961 5.43 40.13 -2.96
CA ILE A 961 6.50 39.28 -3.53
C ILE A 961 5.93 38.33 -4.58
N ASP A 962 4.85 37.60 -4.26
CA ASP A 962 4.25 36.66 -5.20
C ASP A 962 3.77 37.39 -6.47
N GLN A 963 3.11 38.53 -6.34
CA GLN A 963 2.68 39.36 -7.49
C GLN A 963 3.86 39.90 -8.31
N MET A 964 4.94 40.35 -7.65
CA MET A 964 6.17 40.74 -8.33
C MET A 964 6.81 39.58 -9.10
N VAL A 965 6.82 38.40 -8.52
CA VAL A 965 7.37 37.20 -9.16
C VAL A 965 6.49 36.73 -10.32
N TYR A 966 5.15 36.79 -10.21
CA TYR A 966 4.24 36.49 -11.33
C TYR A 966 4.50 37.43 -12.53
N LYS A 967 4.65 38.72 -12.24
CA LYS A 967 4.99 39.70 -13.28
C LYS A 967 6.37 39.47 -13.88
N LEU A 968 7.36 39.08 -13.07
CA LEU A 968 8.72 38.79 -13.52
C LEU A 968 8.77 37.68 -14.56
N TYR A 969 7.92 36.63 -14.38
CA TYR A 969 7.81 35.50 -15.30
C TYR A 969 6.68 35.67 -16.33
N GLU A 970 6.09 36.89 -16.43
CA GLU A 970 5.09 37.25 -17.44
C GLU A 970 3.87 36.34 -17.45
N LEU A 971 3.34 36.01 -16.25
CA LEU A 971 2.18 35.13 -16.12
C LEU A 971 0.88 35.85 -16.48
N THR A 972 -0.04 35.11 -17.12
CA THR A 972 -1.42 35.57 -17.36
C THR A 972 -2.29 35.36 -16.12
N ASP A 973 -3.46 36.01 -16.06
CA ASP A 973 -4.41 35.87 -14.94
C ASP A 973 -4.92 34.41 -14.79
N GLU A 974 -5.06 33.68 -15.90
CA GLU A 974 -5.43 32.26 -15.89
C GLU A 974 -4.32 31.42 -15.28
N GLU A 975 -3.06 31.65 -15.65
CA GLU A 975 -1.90 30.96 -15.09
C GLU A 975 -1.73 31.23 -13.58
N ILE A 976 -1.98 32.48 -13.15
CA ILE A 976 -1.95 32.86 -11.74
C ILE A 976 -3.07 32.11 -10.96
N LYS A 977 -4.29 32.04 -11.51
CA LYS A 977 -5.39 31.28 -10.89
C LYS A 977 -5.05 29.80 -10.68
N ILE A 978 -4.35 29.16 -11.62
CA ILE A 978 -3.90 27.77 -11.50
C ILE A 978 -2.95 27.63 -10.30
N ILE A 979 -1.99 28.55 -10.14
CA ILE A 979 -1.03 28.54 -9.03
C ILE A 979 -1.70 28.79 -7.68
N GLU A 980 -2.71 29.68 -7.64
CA GLU A 980 -3.40 30.07 -6.40
C GLU A 980 -4.45 29.05 -5.95
N GLN A 981 -4.96 28.19 -6.84
CA GLN A 981 -5.97 27.17 -6.55
C GLN A 981 -5.39 25.86 -6.00
N GLU A 982 -4.10 25.58 -6.17
CA GLU A 982 -3.47 24.43 -5.52
C GLU A 982 -3.31 24.66 -4.00
N LYS A 983 -4.13 23.94 -3.21
CA LYS A 983 -4.05 23.91 -1.73
C LYS A 983 -3.01 22.91 -1.22
#